data_d8a71e78f019ef62c02793f8c2667b53
#
_entry.id   d8a71e78f019ef62c02793f8c2667b53
#
_cell.length_a   1.000
_cell.length_b   1.000
_cell.length_c   1.000
_cell.angle_alpha   90.00
_cell.angle_beta   90.00
_cell.angle_gamma   90.00
#
_symmetry.space_group_name_H-M   'P 1'
#
loop_
_entity.id
_entity.type
_entity.pdbx_description
1 polymer ?
#
loop_
_entity_poly.entity_id
_entity_poly.type
_entity_poly.pdbx_seq_one_letter_code
_entity_poly.pdbx_strand_id
1 'polypeptide(L)'
;MALIRLVAPERVFSDLASMVAYPNFQVQDKITLLGSAGGDFTFTTTASVVDNGTVFAVPGGYLLRKFVGPAYSSWFSNWAGIVTFMSAPNRHLVVDTVLQATSVLNIKSNSTLEFTDTGRILPDAAVARQVLNIIGSAPSVFVPLAADAAAGSKVITVAAGALSAVKGTYLYLRSNKLCDGGPNTYGVKISQIRKVVGVSTSGGVTSIRLDKALHYNYYLSDAAEVGIPTMVENVTLVSPYINEFGYDDLNRFFTIGISANFAADLHIQDGVIIGNKRPGASDIEGRSAIKFNNCVDSTVKGTCFYNIGWYGVEVLGCSEDTEVHDIHAMDVRHAISLNWQSTADGDKWGEPIEFLGVNCEAYNTTQAGFDTHDIGKRVKFVRCVSYDSADDGFQARTNGVEYLNCRAYRAAMDGFASNTGVAFPIYRECLAYDNVRSGFNCSYGGGYVYDCEAHGSQNGVRINGGRVKGGRYTRNSSSHIFVTKDVAETAQTSLEIDGVSMRYDGTGRAVYFHGTMGIDPTLVSMSNNDMTGHGLFWALLSGYTVQPTPPRMSRNLLDDTGIRGVATLVAGEATVNARVRGNFGSVANSFKWVSEVKLTRLTFPSSAGALAVTSVAQNQDVPTPNPDLNSFVIRSSNAADVSQVAWEVYL
;
A
#
# COMPACT_ATOMS: atom_id res chain seq x y z
N MET A 1 5.92 56.89 -54.83
CA MET A 1 5.43 55.53 -55.06
C MET A 1 4.64 55.12 -53.85
N ALA A 2 3.30 55.10 -53.94
CA ALA A 2 2.45 54.58 -52.88
C ALA A 2 2.54 53.05 -52.89
N LEU A 3 3.04 52.43 -51.81
CA LEU A 3 2.96 51.02 -51.61
C LEU A 3 1.45 50.68 -51.43
N ILE A 4 0.83 50.15 -52.51
CA ILE A 4 -0.48 49.50 -52.41
C ILE A 4 -0.24 48.22 -51.60
N ARG A 5 -0.62 48.22 -50.34
CA ARG A 5 -0.66 47.04 -49.51
C ARG A 5 -1.82 46.18 -50.04
N LEU A 6 -1.53 45.19 -50.89
CA LEU A 6 -2.50 44.20 -51.28
C LEU A 6 -2.97 43.49 -50.01
N VAL A 7 -4.16 43.80 -49.55
CA VAL A 7 -4.81 43.06 -48.48
C VAL A 7 -5.14 41.66 -49.08
N ALA A 8 -4.63 40.60 -48.47
CA ALA A 8 -4.93 39.25 -48.89
C ALA A 8 -6.47 39.04 -48.86
N PRO A 9 -7.05 38.40 -49.87
CA PRO A 9 -8.49 38.16 -49.92
C PRO A 9 -8.90 37.31 -48.72
N GLU A 10 -9.96 37.75 -48.04
CA GLU A 10 -10.59 36.98 -46.96
C GLU A 10 -11.58 35.97 -47.56
N ARG A 11 -11.43 34.68 -47.21
CA ARG A 11 -12.31 33.60 -47.64
C ARG A 11 -13.02 33.04 -46.43
N VAL A 12 -14.34 33.12 -46.42
CA VAL A 12 -15.19 32.59 -45.35
C VAL A 12 -15.99 31.41 -45.84
N PHE A 13 -15.94 30.32 -45.11
CA PHE A 13 -16.67 29.09 -45.44
C PHE A 13 -17.68 28.82 -44.32
N SER A 14 -18.88 28.34 -44.70
CA SER A 14 -19.93 28.00 -43.76
C SER A 14 -19.77 26.56 -43.24
N ASP A 15 -19.04 25.70 -43.95
CA ASP A 15 -18.83 24.33 -43.60
C ASP A 15 -17.43 23.82 -44.01
N LEU A 16 -16.99 22.78 -43.34
CA LEU A 16 -15.68 22.16 -43.53
C LEU A 16 -15.52 21.55 -44.92
N ALA A 17 -16.57 20.88 -45.43
CA ALA A 17 -16.50 20.20 -46.72
C ALA A 17 -16.25 21.19 -47.87
N SER A 18 -16.98 22.30 -47.88
CA SER A 18 -16.78 23.40 -48.82
C SER A 18 -15.38 24.04 -48.73
N MET A 19 -14.87 24.19 -47.52
CA MET A 19 -13.54 24.71 -47.31
C MET A 19 -12.46 23.75 -47.85
N VAL A 20 -12.53 22.46 -47.52
CA VAL A 20 -11.54 21.45 -47.94
C VAL A 20 -11.58 21.20 -49.46
N ALA A 21 -12.75 21.31 -50.06
CA ALA A 21 -12.92 21.12 -51.50
C ALA A 21 -12.52 22.34 -52.35
N TYR A 22 -12.22 23.49 -51.73
CA TYR A 22 -11.92 24.70 -52.49
C TYR A 22 -10.58 24.58 -53.24
N PRO A 23 -10.56 24.79 -54.60
CA PRO A 23 -9.42 24.40 -55.42
C PRO A 23 -8.32 25.46 -55.55
N ASN A 24 -8.54 26.70 -55.11
CA ASN A 24 -7.71 27.85 -55.48
C ASN A 24 -7.15 28.61 -54.29
N PHE A 25 -6.67 27.97 -53.23
CA PHE A 25 -6.00 28.60 -52.12
C PHE A 25 -4.64 29.17 -52.51
N GLN A 26 -4.31 30.35 -51.97
CA GLN A 26 -3.00 31.00 -52.10
C GLN A 26 -2.34 31.14 -50.74
N VAL A 27 -1.00 31.11 -50.69
CA VAL A 27 -0.21 31.19 -49.44
C VAL A 27 -0.52 32.41 -48.57
N GLN A 28 -1.12 33.47 -49.12
CA GLN A 28 -1.48 34.68 -48.42
C GLN A 28 -2.98 34.80 -48.06
N ASP A 29 -3.81 33.84 -48.43
CA ASP A 29 -5.24 33.88 -48.17
C ASP A 29 -5.51 33.89 -46.67
N LYS A 30 -6.41 34.75 -46.22
CA LYS A 30 -7.01 34.74 -44.90
C LYS A 30 -8.27 33.87 -44.98
N ILE A 31 -8.27 32.75 -44.31
CA ILE A 31 -9.29 31.71 -44.44
C ILE A 31 -9.99 31.57 -43.09
N THR A 32 -11.30 31.68 -43.06
CA THR A 32 -12.13 31.54 -41.87
C THR A 32 -13.21 30.47 -42.11
N LEU A 33 -13.32 29.51 -41.23
CA LEU A 33 -14.42 28.53 -41.16
C LEU A 33 -15.36 28.94 -40.05
N LEU A 34 -16.66 28.99 -40.34
CA LEU A 34 -17.71 29.26 -39.35
C LEU A 34 -18.24 28.01 -38.68
N GLY A 35 -18.92 28.14 -37.53
CA GLY A 35 -19.55 27.04 -36.80
C GLY A 35 -18.72 26.46 -35.66
N SER A 36 -19.17 25.35 -35.07
CA SER A 36 -18.54 24.73 -33.88
C SER A 36 -17.10 24.22 -34.13
N ALA A 37 -16.81 23.76 -35.34
CA ALA A 37 -15.45 23.44 -35.78
C ALA A 37 -14.72 24.64 -36.41
N GLY A 38 -15.24 25.83 -36.24
CA GLY A 38 -14.77 27.10 -36.85
C GLY A 38 -13.37 27.47 -36.41
N GLY A 39 -12.80 28.47 -37.12
CA GLY A 39 -11.50 29.05 -36.81
C GLY A 39 -10.80 29.64 -38.04
N ASP A 40 -9.67 30.26 -37.80
CA ASP A 40 -8.84 30.85 -38.85
C ASP A 40 -7.76 29.88 -39.29
N PHE A 41 -7.44 29.89 -40.58
CA PHE A 41 -6.47 28.99 -41.21
C PHE A 41 -5.48 29.76 -42.07
N THR A 42 -4.32 29.14 -42.29
CA THR A 42 -3.36 29.52 -43.32
C THR A 42 -3.16 28.38 -44.33
N PHE A 43 -3.06 28.73 -45.58
CA PHE A 43 -2.65 27.78 -46.61
C PHE A 43 -1.14 27.71 -46.73
N THR A 44 -0.61 26.49 -46.90
CA THR A 44 0.80 26.21 -47.17
C THR A 44 0.95 25.09 -48.19
N THR A 45 2.04 25.17 -48.95
CA THR A 45 2.45 24.09 -49.88
C THR A 45 3.48 23.15 -49.23
N THR A 46 3.97 23.49 -48.00
CA THR A 46 4.87 22.64 -47.25
C THR A 46 4.14 21.42 -46.71
N ALA A 47 4.68 20.22 -46.97
CA ALA A 47 4.08 18.97 -46.51
C ALA A 47 3.87 18.99 -44.96
N SER A 48 2.68 18.61 -44.58
CA SER A 48 2.24 18.56 -43.18
C SER A 48 1.44 17.29 -42.91
N VAL A 49 1.53 16.78 -41.67
CA VAL A 49 0.75 15.58 -41.26
C VAL A 49 -0.71 15.99 -41.10
N VAL A 50 -1.59 15.38 -41.85
CA VAL A 50 -3.04 15.63 -41.83
C VAL A 50 -3.67 14.94 -40.66
N ASP A 51 -4.35 15.71 -39.79
CA ASP A 51 -5.08 15.23 -38.63
C ASP A 51 -6.59 15.50 -38.68
N ASN A 52 -7.05 16.21 -39.73
CA ASN A 52 -8.46 16.60 -39.95
C ASN A 52 -9.09 17.38 -38.78
N GLY A 53 -8.29 18.13 -38.03
CA GLY A 53 -8.69 19.03 -36.97
C GLY A 53 -7.85 20.30 -36.97
N THR A 54 -6.56 20.17 -36.96
CA THR A 54 -5.62 21.30 -37.03
C THR A 54 -4.92 21.40 -38.39
N VAL A 55 -4.83 20.31 -39.14
CA VAL A 55 -4.23 20.24 -40.47
C VAL A 55 -5.15 19.49 -41.44
N PHE A 56 -5.52 20.16 -42.52
CA PHE A 56 -6.38 19.59 -43.58
C PHE A 56 -5.62 19.53 -44.90
N ALA A 57 -5.74 18.41 -45.63
CA ALA A 57 -5.29 18.33 -46.99
C ALA A 57 -6.32 19.02 -47.90
N VAL A 58 -5.85 19.84 -48.84
CA VAL A 58 -6.66 20.54 -49.80
C VAL A 58 -5.97 20.51 -51.16
N PRO A 59 -6.66 20.79 -52.25
CA PRO A 59 -6.03 20.87 -53.58
C PRO A 59 -4.83 21.84 -53.56
N GLY A 60 -3.65 21.33 -53.93
CA GLY A 60 -2.42 22.10 -54.01
C GLY A 60 -1.65 22.32 -52.70
N GLY A 61 -2.12 21.82 -51.56
CA GLY A 61 -1.40 21.98 -50.32
C GLY A 61 -2.19 21.60 -49.07
N TYR A 62 -1.98 22.37 -48.00
CA TYR A 62 -2.53 22.12 -46.67
C TYR A 62 -3.09 23.38 -46.06
N LEU A 63 -4.19 23.25 -45.30
CA LEU A 63 -4.68 24.31 -44.40
C LEU A 63 -4.25 24.03 -42.99
N LEU A 64 -3.56 24.99 -42.39
CA LEU A 64 -3.12 24.94 -41.00
C LEU A 64 -4.00 25.86 -40.17
N ARG A 65 -4.67 25.31 -39.14
CA ARG A 65 -5.45 26.08 -38.17
C ARG A 65 -4.53 26.99 -37.35
N LYS A 66 -4.93 28.24 -37.25
CA LYS A 66 -4.28 29.22 -36.35
C LYS A 66 -4.94 29.17 -34.99
N PHE A 67 -4.19 28.85 -33.98
CA PHE A 67 -4.65 28.89 -32.59
C PHE A 67 -3.51 29.12 -31.64
N VAL A 68 -3.82 29.64 -30.47
CA VAL A 68 -2.94 29.76 -29.32
C VAL A 68 -3.62 29.04 -28.17
N GLY A 69 -2.88 28.20 -27.45
CA GLY A 69 -3.42 27.37 -26.37
C GLY A 69 -3.82 25.96 -26.87
N PRO A 70 -4.79 25.30 -26.22
CA PRO A 70 -5.15 23.92 -26.54
C PRO A 70 -5.91 23.78 -27.86
N ALA A 71 -5.81 22.63 -28.49
CA ALA A 71 -6.77 22.18 -29.47
C ALA A 71 -7.99 21.55 -28.78
N TYR A 72 -9.15 21.53 -29.43
CA TYR A 72 -10.37 20.96 -28.88
C TYR A 72 -10.78 19.72 -29.67
N SER A 73 -11.30 18.69 -28.99
CA SER A 73 -11.72 17.45 -29.66
C SER A 73 -12.83 17.67 -30.69
N SER A 74 -13.71 18.65 -30.46
CA SER A 74 -14.75 19.07 -31.40
C SER A 74 -14.23 19.62 -32.74
N TRP A 75 -12.94 19.92 -32.85
CA TRP A 75 -12.35 20.32 -34.13
C TRP A 75 -12.04 19.15 -35.05
N PHE A 76 -11.93 17.95 -34.52
CA PHE A 76 -11.55 16.75 -35.25
C PHE A 76 -12.80 16.01 -35.76
N SER A 77 -12.78 15.58 -37.01
CA SER A 77 -13.88 14.86 -37.59
C SER A 77 -14.05 13.42 -37.09
N ASN A 78 -12.99 12.85 -36.53
CA ASN A 78 -12.97 11.49 -36.02
C ASN A 78 -11.83 11.22 -35.07
N TRP A 79 -11.86 10.07 -34.39
CA TRP A 79 -10.85 9.61 -33.45
C TRP A 79 -9.44 9.49 -34.06
N ALA A 80 -9.33 9.04 -35.33
CA ALA A 80 -8.05 8.88 -35.99
C ALA A 80 -7.28 10.20 -36.13
N GLY A 81 -7.99 11.33 -36.33
CA GLY A 81 -7.42 12.66 -36.35
C GLY A 81 -6.83 13.05 -35.00
N ILE A 82 -7.57 12.77 -33.91
CA ILE A 82 -7.09 12.99 -32.54
C ILE A 82 -5.84 12.17 -32.25
N VAL A 83 -5.84 10.88 -32.62
CA VAL A 83 -4.68 9.99 -32.48
C VAL A 83 -3.47 10.53 -33.23
N THR A 84 -3.66 11.01 -34.45
CA THR A 84 -2.61 11.62 -35.27
C THR A 84 -2.07 12.89 -34.61
N PHE A 85 -2.94 13.78 -34.12
CA PHE A 85 -2.56 15.01 -33.42
C PHE A 85 -1.72 14.72 -32.17
N MET A 86 -2.19 13.83 -31.30
CA MET A 86 -1.53 13.49 -30.01
C MET A 86 -0.29 12.62 -30.19
N SER A 87 -0.03 12.05 -31.36
CA SER A 87 1.17 11.25 -31.63
C SER A 87 2.47 12.06 -31.69
N ALA A 88 2.39 13.40 -31.70
CA ALA A 88 3.53 14.30 -31.63
C ALA A 88 3.70 14.84 -30.18
N PRO A 89 4.94 15.20 -29.76
CA PRO A 89 5.16 15.83 -28.45
C PRO A 89 4.64 17.29 -28.43
N ASN A 90 4.58 17.84 -27.21
CA ASN A 90 4.14 19.23 -26.95
C ASN A 90 2.70 19.51 -27.40
N ARG A 91 1.80 18.57 -27.18
CA ARG A 91 0.38 18.70 -27.53
C ARG A 91 -0.46 19.01 -26.29
N HIS A 92 -1.41 19.92 -26.45
CA HIS A 92 -2.48 20.16 -25.50
C HIS A 92 -3.82 19.97 -26.21
N LEU A 93 -4.59 18.95 -25.75
CA LEU A 93 -5.92 18.66 -26.28
C LEU A 93 -6.94 18.78 -25.14
N VAL A 94 -8.01 19.55 -25.37
CA VAL A 94 -9.21 19.58 -24.52
C VAL A 94 -10.26 18.65 -25.15
N VAL A 95 -10.65 17.63 -24.40
CA VAL A 95 -11.76 16.73 -24.76
C VAL A 95 -13.04 17.40 -24.27
N ASP A 96 -13.76 18.03 -25.19
CA ASP A 96 -14.99 18.79 -24.95
C ASP A 96 -16.25 18.09 -25.47
N THR A 97 -16.10 16.89 -26.04
CA THR A 97 -17.18 16.07 -26.57
C THR A 97 -17.02 14.59 -26.19
N VAL A 98 -18.06 13.82 -26.42
CA VAL A 98 -18.01 12.35 -26.30
C VAL A 98 -17.26 11.76 -27.49
N LEU A 99 -16.19 11.04 -27.22
CA LEU A 99 -15.32 10.42 -28.22
C LEU A 99 -15.46 8.89 -28.20
N GLN A 100 -15.74 8.31 -29.37
CA GLN A 100 -15.68 6.86 -29.55
C GLN A 100 -14.23 6.46 -29.88
N ALA A 101 -13.52 5.84 -28.95
CA ALA A 101 -12.15 5.37 -29.19
C ALA A 101 -12.15 4.08 -29.99
N THR A 102 -11.68 4.12 -31.23
CA THR A 102 -11.56 2.96 -32.14
C THR A 102 -10.13 2.40 -32.22
N SER A 103 -9.18 3.03 -31.54
CA SER A 103 -7.79 2.61 -31.42
C SER A 103 -7.16 3.23 -30.17
N VAL A 104 -5.96 2.79 -29.82
CA VAL A 104 -5.20 3.33 -28.68
C VAL A 104 -4.75 4.75 -28.96
N LEU A 105 -4.90 5.65 -27.98
CA LEU A 105 -4.34 7.01 -28.02
C LEU A 105 -2.95 7.01 -27.37
N ASN A 106 -1.90 7.21 -28.18
CA ASN A 106 -0.53 7.33 -27.70
C ASN A 106 -0.19 8.79 -27.39
N ILE A 107 0.10 9.11 -26.13
CA ILE A 107 0.43 10.43 -25.66
C ILE A 107 1.96 10.54 -25.53
N LYS A 108 2.53 11.63 -26.07
CA LYS A 108 3.98 11.87 -26.11
C LYS A 108 4.41 12.92 -25.07
N SER A 109 5.72 13.07 -24.91
CA SER A 109 6.31 13.99 -23.93
C SER A 109 5.79 15.42 -24.05
N ASN A 110 5.73 16.12 -22.92
CA ASN A 110 5.28 17.51 -22.79
C ASN A 110 3.85 17.72 -23.30
N SER A 111 2.96 16.78 -23.07
CA SER A 111 1.59 16.83 -23.55
C SER A 111 0.59 16.89 -22.41
N THR A 112 -0.51 17.60 -22.65
CA THR A 112 -1.65 17.70 -21.74
C THR A 112 -2.91 17.19 -22.43
N LEU A 113 -3.65 16.32 -21.75
CA LEU A 113 -5.00 15.91 -22.13
C LEU A 113 -5.96 16.34 -21.01
N GLU A 114 -6.85 17.24 -21.31
CA GLU A 114 -7.78 17.85 -20.37
C GLU A 114 -9.22 17.52 -20.79
N PHE A 115 -10.08 17.17 -19.83
CA PHE A 115 -11.48 16.86 -20.09
C PHE A 115 -12.38 17.92 -19.46
N THR A 116 -13.36 18.38 -20.22
CA THR A 116 -14.46 19.20 -19.71
C THR A 116 -15.52 18.30 -19.08
N ASP A 117 -16.52 18.91 -18.44
CA ASP A 117 -17.67 18.18 -17.84
C ASP A 117 -18.45 17.32 -18.87
N THR A 118 -18.40 17.65 -20.14
CA THR A 118 -19.05 16.93 -21.24
C THR A 118 -18.11 15.98 -21.96
N GLY A 119 -16.80 16.15 -21.76
CA GLY A 119 -15.76 15.38 -22.42
C GLY A 119 -15.62 13.98 -21.83
N ARG A 120 -15.64 12.95 -22.67
CA ARG A 120 -15.38 11.57 -22.23
C ARG A 120 -14.92 10.70 -23.39
N ILE A 121 -14.21 9.63 -23.06
CA ILE A 121 -13.80 8.60 -24.01
C ILE A 121 -14.61 7.34 -23.74
N LEU A 122 -15.28 6.84 -24.78
CA LEU A 122 -15.97 5.55 -24.81
C LEU A 122 -15.14 4.56 -25.64
N PRO A 123 -14.50 3.57 -25.02
CA PRO A 123 -13.76 2.57 -25.78
C PRO A 123 -14.67 1.73 -26.65
N ASP A 124 -14.30 1.51 -27.92
CA ASP A 124 -14.98 0.55 -28.79
C ASP A 124 -14.50 -0.89 -28.52
N ALA A 125 -15.33 -1.87 -28.81
CA ALA A 125 -15.03 -3.29 -28.76
C ALA A 125 -13.75 -3.69 -29.50
N ALA A 126 -13.46 -2.99 -30.60
CA ALA A 126 -12.28 -3.22 -31.41
C ALA A 126 -10.99 -2.72 -30.75
N VAL A 127 -11.08 -1.83 -29.73
CA VAL A 127 -9.93 -1.32 -28.97
C VAL A 127 -9.58 -2.30 -27.85
N ALA A 128 -9.10 -3.40 -28.22
CA ALA A 128 -9.08 -4.60 -27.42
C ALA A 128 -8.30 -4.51 -26.10
N ARG A 129 -7.46 -3.51 -25.77
CA ARG A 129 -6.64 -3.67 -24.55
C ARG A 129 -6.25 -2.41 -23.80
N GLN A 130 -5.99 -1.29 -24.43
CA GLN A 130 -5.52 -0.05 -23.76
C GLN A 130 -6.21 1.15 -24.40
N VAL A 131 -6.63 2.12 -23.58
CA VAL A 131 -7.32 3.32 -24.09
C VAL A 131 -6.30 4.44 -24.29
N LEU A 132 -5.60 4.82 -23.24
CA LEU A 132 -4.54 5.83 -23.26
C LEU A 132 -3.18 5.18 -22.96
N ASN A 133 -2.19 5.44 -23.80
CA ASN A 133 -0.82 4.98 -23.65
C ASN A 133 0.16 6.13 -23.49
N ILE A 134 1.01 6.05 -22.47
CA ILE A 134 2.13 6.94 -22.20
C ILE A 134 3.36 6.04 -22.15
N ILE A 135 3.82 5.62 -23.34
CA ILE A 135 4.78 4.51 -23.43
C ILE A 135 6.08 4.96 -24.07
N GLY A 136 7.14 4.90 -23.25
CA GLY A 136 8.52 4.85 -23.69
C GLY A 136 8.96 3.42 -24.00
N SER A 137 10.25 3.15 -23.97
CA SER A 137 10.76 1.80 -24.22
C SER A 137 11.98 1.48 -23.35
N ALA A 138 12.11 0.21 -22.99
CA ALA A 138 13.33 -0.30 -22.36
C ALA A 138 14.57 -0.07 -23.26
N PRO A 139 15.77 -0.02 -22.67
CA PRO A 139 17.01 0.02 -23.45
C PRO A 139 17.08 -1.16 -24.42
N SER A 140 17.47 -0.87 -25.68
CA SER A 140 17.78 -1.91 -26.66
C SER A 140 19.17 -2.50 -26.48
N VAL A 141 20.06 -1.76 -25.82
CA VAL A 141 21.44 -2.16 -25.54
C VAL A 141 21.75 -1.90 -24.08
N PHE A 142 22.39 -2.87 -23.43
CA PHE A 142 22.96 -2.76 -22.11
C PHE A 142 24.47 -2.90 -22.17
N VAL A 143 25.17 -2.14 -21.33
CA VAL A 143 26.62 -2.24 -21.14
C VAL A 143 26.91 -2.60 -19.68
N PRO A 144 27.91 -3.44 -19.41
CA PRO A 144 28.30 -3.76 -18.04
C PRO A 144 28.84 -2.52 -17.32
N LEU A 145 28.67 -2.44 -16.03
CA LEU A 145 29.39 -1.47 -15.21
C LEU A 145 30.91 -1.76 -15.28
N ALA A 146 31.74 -0.73 -15.13
CA ALA A 146 33.18 -0.90 -15.07
C ALA A 146 33.70 -1.21 -13.65
N ALA A 147 32.90 -0.93 -12.63
CA ALA A 147 33.17 -1.25 -11.22
C ALA A 147 31.87 -1.45 -10.47
N ASP A 148 31.92 -2.13 -9.32
CA ASP A 148 30.81 -2.27 -8.38
C ASP A 148 30.31 -0.90 -7.96
N ALA A 149 28.99 -0.78 -7.82
CA ALA A 149 28.33 0.43 -7.35
C ALA A 149 27.48 0.12 -6.10
N ALA A 150 27.90 0.66 -4.97
CA ALA A 150 27.22 0.42 -3.68
C ALA A 150 25.91 1.17 -3.56
N ALA A 151 24.97 0.61 -2.80
CA ALA A 151 23.79 1.34 -2.33
C ALA A 151 24.22 2.64 -1.64
N GLY A 152 23.48 3.74 -1.88
CA GLY A 152 23.85 5.09 -1.41
C GLY A 152 24.79 5.84 -2.36
N SER A 153 25.44 5.20 -3.33
CA SER A 153 26.26 5.88 -4.33
C SER A 153 25.39 6.72 -5.27
N LYS A 154 25.92 7.89 -5.66
CA LYS A 154 25.37 8.72 -6.75
C LYS A 154 26.27 8.68 -8.00
N VAL A 155 27.18 7.75 -8.07
CA VAL A 155 28.10 7.61 -9.21
C VAL A 155 28.16 6.15 -9.62
N ILE A 156 28.05 5.93 -10.93
CA ILE A 156 28.38 4.65 -11.57
C ILE A 156 29.48 4.86 -12.61
N THR A 157 30.14 3.79 -12.98
CA THR A 157 31.21 3.83 -14.01
C THR A 157 30.93 2.80 -15.08
N VAL A 158 31.25 3.18 -16.33
CA VAL A 158 31.23 2.29 -17.49
C VAL A 158 32.55 2.46 -18.28
N ALA A 159 32.85 1.53 -19.17
CA ALA A 159 34.00 1.70 -20.06
C ALA A 159 33.83 2.97 -20.93
N ALA A 160 34.91 3.68 -21.22
CA ALA A 160 34.85 4.90 -22.02
C ALA A 160 34.26 4.63 -23.42
N GLY A 161 33.27 5.44 -23.79
CA GLY A 161 32.56 5.30 -25.07
C GLY A 161 31.51 4.17 -25.14
N ALA A 162 31.40 3.34 -24.10
CA ALA A 162 30.43 2.25 -24.11
C ALA A 162 28.94 2.72 -24.03
N LEU A 163 28.73 3.89 -23.41
CA LEU A 163 27.37 4.46 -23.22
C LEU A 163 27.36 5.95 -23.57
N SER A 164 26.46 6.37 -24.46
CA SER A 164 26.31 7.77 -24.89
C SER A 164 25.42 8.58 -23.97
N ALA A 165 25.62 8.49 -22.65
CA ALA A 165 24.86 9.24 -21.66
C ALA A 165 25.32 10.71 -21.60
N VAL A 166 24.36 11.62 -21.52
CA VAL A 166 24.57 13.07 -21.30
C VAL A 166 23.71 13.55 -20.15
N LYS A 167 23.96 14.75 -19.64
CA LYS A 167 23.11 15.36 -18.61
C LYS A 167 21.64 15.41 -19.08
N GLY A 168 20.72 14.95 -18.24
CA GLY A 168 19.29 14.84 -18.53
C GLY A 168 18.87 13.47 -19.05
N THR A 169 19.77 12.62 -19.54
CA THR A 169 19.48 11.25 -19.95
C THR A 169 19.00 10.42 -18.75
N TYR A 170 18.00 9.57 -18.93
CA TYR A 170 17.67 8.52 -17.98
C TYR A 170 18.48 7.26 -18.25
N LEU A 171 18.83 6.58 -17.19
CA LEU A 171 19.51 5.28 -17.21
C LEU A 171 18.63 4.24 -16.54
N TYR A 172 18.56 3.06 -17.12
CA TYR A 172 17.97 1.88 -16.53
C TYR A 172 19.09 0.93 -16.11
N LEU A 173 19.27 0.80 -14.79
CA LEU A 173 20.25 -0.12 -14.20
C LEU A 173 19.53 -1.41 -13.84
N ARG A 174 20.18 -2.56 -14.06
CA ARG A 174 19.67 -3.87 -13.65
C ARG A 174 20.81 -4.81 -13.27
N SER A 175 20.47 -5.86 -12.48
CA SER A 175 21.43 -6.88 -12.05
C SER A 175 20.68 -8.15 -11.68
N ASN A 176 21.30 -9.33 -11.83
CA ASN A 176 20.72 -10.61 -11.46
C ASN A 176 20.53 -10.81 -9.94
N LYS A 177 20.99 -9.88 -9.12
CA LYS A 177 20.69 -9.87 -7.69
C LYS A 177 19.18 -9.78 -7.45
N LEU A 178 18.68 -10.54 -6.48
CA LEU A 178 17.26 -10.53 -6.14
C LEU A 178 16.89 -9.28 -5.33
N CYS A 179 15.66 -8.78 -5.52
CA CYS A 179 15.06 -7.74 -4.70
C CYS A 179 14.95 -8.20 -3.24
N ASP A 180 15.07 -7.27 -2.29
CA ASP A 180 15.05 -7.51 -0.84
C ASP A 180 13.88 -6.82 -0.11
N GLY A 181 12.98 -6.19 -0.85
CA GLY A 181 11.83 -5.47 -0.31
C GLY A 181 10.67 -6.35 0.19
N GLY A 182 10.78 -7.67 0.09
CA GLY A 182 9.77 -8.62 0.53
C GLY A 182 10.28 -10.05 0.50
N PRO A 183 9.41 -11.05 0.68
CA PRO A 183 9.75 -12.45 0.62
C PRO A 183 10.31 -12.88 -0.75
N ASN A 184 9.99 -12.13 -1.79
CA ASN A 184 10.45 -12.34 -3.16
C ASN A 184 10.32 -13.80 -3.65
N THR A 185 9.16 -14.40 -3.42
CA THR A 185 8.87 -15.78 -3.79
C THR A 185 8.92 -16.04 -5.29
N TYR A 186 8.86 -14.96 -6.09
CA TYR A 186 8.85 -14.99 -7.54
C TYR A 186 10.22 -14.79 -8.20
N GLY A 187 11.29 -14.62 -7.42
CA GLY A 187 12.63 -14.45 -7.96
C GLY A 187 12.85 -13.15 -8.74
N VAL A 188 12.24 -12.07 -8.29
CA VAL A 188 12.34 -10.75 -8.93
C VAL A 188 13.75 -10.18 -8.75
N LYS A 189 14.38 -9.79 -9.83
CA LYS A 189 15.71 -9.21 -9.88
C LYS A 189 15.68 -7.69 -9.71
N ILE A 190 16.75 -7.09 -9.18
CA ILE A 190 16.79 -5.64 -8.96
C ILE A 190 16.92 -4.87 -10.28
N SER A 191 16.16 -3.77 -10.34
CA SER A 191 16.38 -2.73 -11.36
C SER A 191 15.97 -1.36 -10.78
N GLN A 192 16.47 -0.28 -11.37
CA GLN A 192 16.07 1.09 -11.04
C GLN A 192 16.34 2.07 -12.17
N ILE A 193 15.64 3.20 -12.17
CA ILE A 193 15.83 4.29 -13.13
C ILE A 193 16.48 5.47 -12.41
N ARG A 194 17.45 6.12 -13.08
CA ARG A 194 18.16 7.31 -12.57
C ARG A 194 18.39 8.32 -13.66
N LYS A 195 18.27 9.60 -13.33
CA LYS A 195 18.58 10.70 -14.27
C LYS A 195 20.05 11.11 -14.14
N VAL A 196 20.71 11.33 -15.26
CA VAL A 196 22.10 11.77 -15.30
C VAL A 196 22.19 13.26 -15.02
N VAL A 197 22.99 13.66 -14.03
CA VAL A 197 23.26 15.07 -13.71
C VAL A 197 24.66 15.51 -14.14
N GLY A 198 25.54 14.60 -14.50
CA GLY A 198 26.87 14.91 -15.02
C GLY A 198 27.60 13.67 -15.51
N VAL A 199 28.50 13.90 -16.47
CA VAL A 199 29.34 12.84 -17.07
C VAL A 199 30.75 13.36 -17.15
N SER A 200 31.77 12.51 -16.86
CA SER A 200 33.20 12.80 -17.04
C SER A 200 33.94 11.54 -17.45
N THR A 201 34.90 11.67 -18.35
CA THR A 201 35.66 10.54 -18.82
C THR A 201 37.15 10.79 -18.52
N SER A 202 37.81 9.82 -17.92
CA SER A 202 39.24 9.83 -17.59
C SER A 202 39.78 8.40 -17.48
N GLY A 203 41.01 8.17 -17.92
CA GLY A 203 41.69 6.87 -17.73
C GLY A 203 40.97 5.67 -18.35
N GLY A 204 40.26 5.84 -19.48
CA GLY A 204 39.52 4.74 -20.11
C GLY A 204 38.17 4.40 -19.46
N VAL A 205 37.70 5.18 -18.47
CA VAL A 205 36.46 5.01 -17.76
C VAL A 205 35.62 6.27 -17.84
N THR A 206 34.32 6.11 -18.06
CA THR A 206 33.33 7.17 -17.97
C THR A 206 32.62 7.06 -16.62
N SER A 207 32.73 8.11 -15.80
CA SER A 207 32.00 8.28 -14.55
C SER A 207 30.71 9.05 -14.81
N ILE A 208 29.57 8.51 -14.38
CA ILE A 208 28.25 9.06 -14.58
C ILE A 208 27.68 9.40 -13.21
N ARG A 209 27.40 10.68 -12.97
CA ARG A 209 26.79 11.17 -11.75
C ARG A 209 25.27 11.18 -11.89
N LEU A 210 24.58 10.59 -10.92
CA LEU A 210 23.14 10.38 -10.85
C LEU A 210 22.48 11.46 -9.99
N ASP A 211 21.20 11.73 -10.24
CA ASP A 211 20.35 12.66 -9.48
C ASP A 211 20.09 12.16 -8.04
N LYS A 212 19.69 10.92 -7.92
CA LYS A 212 19.40 10.25 -6.64
C LYS A 212 20.40 9.12 -6.37
N ALA A 213 20.52 8.73 -5.11
CA ALA A 213 21.37 7.61 -4.71
C ALA A 213 20.80 6.26 -5.21
N LEU A 214 21.68 5.28 -5.39
CA LEU A 214 21.28 3.90 -5.66
C LEU A 214 20.61 3.27 -4.43
N HIS A 215 19.53 2.55 -4.63
CA HIS A 215 18.86 1.80 -3.57
C HIS A 215 19.49 0.44 -3.32
N TYR A 216 20.21 -0.11 -4.30
CA TYR A 216 20.79 -1.44 -4.28
C TYR A 216 22.31 -1.40 -4.52
N ASN A 217 22.97 -2.47 -4.09
CA ASN A 217 24.33 -2.76 -4.52
C ASN A 217 24.28 -3.44 -5.89
N TYR A 218 24.97 -2.87 -6.86
CA TYR A 218 25.15 -3.41 -8.20
C TYR A 218 26.57 -3.98 -8.32
N TYR A 219 26.71 -5.29 -8.18
CA TYR A 219 27.99 -5.98 -8.25
C TYR A 219 28.24 -6.55 -9.65
N LEU A 220 29.49 -6.49 -10.10
CA LEU A 220 29.89 -7.10 -11.36
C LEU A 220 29.67 -8.63 -11.36
N SER A 221 29.84 -9.26 -10.19
CA SER A 221 29.55 -10.70 -9.99
C SER A 221 28.08 -11.06 -10.28
N ASP A 222 27.16 -10.11 -10.13
CA ASP A 222 25.72 -10.28 -10.37
C ASP A 222 25.31 -9.76 -11.75
N ALA A 223 26.28 -9.64 -12.68
CA ALA A 223 26.05 -9.11 -14.03
C ALA A 223 25.37 -7.74 -14.05
N ALA A 224 25.84 -6.80 -13.22
CA ALA A 224 25.32 -5.44 -13.17
C ALA A 224 25.58 -4.70 -14.49
N GLU A 225 24.54 -4.17 -15.08
CA GLU A 225 24.56 -3.49 -16.37
C GLU A 225 23.64 -2.28 -16.40
N VAL A 226 23.87 -1.40 -17.38
CA VAL A 226 23.12 -0.16 -17.55
C VAL A 226 22.81 0.09 -19.02
N GLY A 227 21.63 0.61 -19.32
CA GLY A 227 21.22 1.04 -20.64
C GLY A 227 20.43 2.36 -20.60
N ILE A 228 20.23 2.95 -21.77
CA ILE A 228 19.47 4.19 -21.93
C ILE A 228 18.06 3.83 -22.40
N PRO A 229 17.02 3.98 -21.56
CA PRO A 229 15.64 3.83 -21.99
C PRO A 229 15.17 5.06 -22.78
N THR A 230 14.15 4.90 -23.59
CA THR A 230 13.40 6.04 -24.11
C THR A 230 12.29 6.36 -23.13
N MET A 231 12.35 7.52 -22.47
CA MET A 231 11.33 7.96 -21.53
C MET A 231 10.31 8.88 -22.22
N VAL A 232 9.05 8.77 -21.80
CA VAL A 232 8.02 9.80 -22.04
C VAL A 232 7.96 10.67 -20.80
N GLU A 233 8.20 11.97 -20.95
CA GLU A 233 8.33 12.90 -19.82
C GLU A 233 7.26 13.98 -19.84
N ASN A 234 6.89 14.49 -18.65
CA ASN A 234 6.05 15.66 -18.46
C ASN A 234 4.69 15.52 -19.18
N VAL A 235 3.89 14.56 -18.74
CA VAL A 235 2.52 14.34 -19.25
C VAL A 235 1.51 14.64 -18.15
N THR A 236 0.49 15.42 -18.48
CA THR A 236 -0.60 15.75 -17.56
C THR A 236 -1.94 15.29 -18.14
N LEU A 237 -2.70 14.54 -17.36
CA LEU A 237 -4.08 14.17 -17.64
C LEU A 237 -4.98 14.87 -16.60
N VAL A 238 -5.83 15.78 -17.05
CA VAL A 238 -6.75 16.54 -16.18
C VAL A 238 -8.16 16.04 -16.38
N SER A 239 -8.78 15.61 -15.30
CA SER A 239 -10.16 15.08 -15.25
C SER A 239 -10.46 14.00 -16.29
N PRO A 240 -9.54 13.02 -16.53
CA PRO A 240 -9.77 12.02 -17.56
C PRO A 240 -11.04 11.22 -17.25
N TYR A 241 -11.99 11.21 -18.20
CA TYR A 241 -13.22 10.48 -18.08
C TYR A 241 -13.28 9.34 -19.12
N ILE A 242 -13.06 8.11 -18.63
CA ILE A 242 -13.12 6.88 -19.44
C ILE A 242 -14.29 6.04 -18.91
N ASN A 243 -15.27 5.77 -19.76
CA ASN A 243 -16.50 5.09 -19.37
C ASN A 243 -16.82 3.96 -20.35
N GLU A 244 -17.00 2.75 -19.85
CA GLU A 244 -17.50 1.60 -20.60
C GLU A 244 -19.02 1.37 -20.43
N PHE A 245 -19.72 2.17 -19.62
CA PHE A 245 -21.16 2.01 -19.43
C PHE A 245 -21.93 2.29 -20.71
N GLY A 246 -22.69 1.29 -21.16
CA GLY A 246 -23.58 1.37 -22.32
C GLY A 246 -23.41 0.24 -23.31
N TYR A 247 -22.49 -0.68 -23.07
CA TYR A 247 -22.31 -1.86 -23.89
C TYR A 247 -22.82 -3.12 -23.16
N ASP A 248 -23.95 -3.62 -23.55
CA ASP A 248 -24.50 -4.93 -23.14
C ASP A 248 -23.69 -6.12 -23.70
N ASP A 249 -22.64 -5.82 -24.47
CA ASP A 249 -21.86 -6.87 -25.13
C ASP A 249 -20.80 -7.40 -24.16
N LEU A 250 -21.02 -8.62 -23.74
CA LEU A 250 -20.16 -9.37 -22.81
C LEU A 250 -18.71 -9.59 -23.31
N ASN A 251 -18.41 -9.22 -24.55
CA ASN A 251 -17.08 -9.36 -25.15
C ASN A 251 -16.30 -8.03 -25.24
N ARG A 252 -16.88 -6.92 -24.80
CA ARG A 252 -16.28 -5.58 -24.89
C ARG A 252 -15.72 -5.14 -23.56
N PHE A 253 -14.41 -5.08 -23.45
CA PHE A 253 -13.72 -4.60 -22.24
C PHE A 253 -12.33 -4.08 -22.56
N PHE A 254 -11.94 -3.01 -21.91
CA PHE A 254 -10.53 -2.64 -21.87
C PHE A 254 -9.78 -3.48 -20.84
N THR A 255 -8.51 -3.77 -21.09
CA THR A 255 -7.64 -4.35 -20.10
C THR A 255 -6.99 -3.26 -19.23
N ILE A 256 -6.70 -2.09 -19.81
CA ILE A 256 -6.06 -0.98 -19.09
C ILE A 256 -6.65 0.35 -19.58
N GLY A 257 -7.18 1.15 -18.64
CA GLY A 257 -7.69 2.49 -18.98
C GLY A 257 -6.56 3.42 -19.38
N ILE A 258 -5.57 3.58 -18.51
CA ILE A 258 -4.36 4.40 -18.71
C ILE A 258 -3.14 3.54 -18.44
N SER A 259 -2.31 3.34 -19.45
CA SER A 259 -1.07 2.57 -19.36
C SER A 259 0.14 3.49 -19.51
N ALA A 260 1.01 3.52 -18.48
CA ALA A 260 2.29 4.20 -18.53
C ALA A 260 3.43 3.19 -18.39
N ASN A 261 4.44 3.30 -19.25
CA ASN A 261 5.63 2.47 -19.18
C ASN A 261 6.85 3.28 -19.61
N PHE A 262 7.92 3.26 -18.82
CA PHE A 262 9.06 4.14 -19.00
C PHE A 262 8.63 5.60 -19.19
N ALA A 263 7.92 6.11 -18.18
CA ALA A 263 7.45 7.48 -18.12
C ALA A 263 8.02 8.20 -16.88
N ALA A 264 8.18 9.51 -16.98
CA ALA A 264 8.63 10.35 -15.89
C ALA A 264 7.77 11.63 -15.83
N ASP A 265 7.59 12.18 -14.62
CA ASP A 265 6.78 13.40 -14.46
C ASP A 265 5.34 13.20 -15.03
N LEU A 266 4.67 12.16 -14.61
CA LEU A 266 3.30 11.87 -15.06
C LEU A 266 2.30 12.27 -13.99
N HIS A 267 1.37 13.17 -14.32
CA HIS A 267 0.34 13.65 -13.41
C HIS A 267 -1.05 13.33 -13.94
N ILE A 268 -1.83 12.57 -13.15
CA ILE A 268 -3.23 12.25 -13.42
C ILE A 268 -4.07 12.81 -12.28
N GLN A 269 -5.01 13.70 -12.59
CA GLN A 269 -5.80 14.38 -11.56
C GLN A 269 -7.30 14.41 -11.88
N ASP A 270 -8.11 14.29 -10.83
CA ASP A 270 -9.57 14.50 -10.84
C ASP A 270 -10.33 13.62 -11.87
N GLY A 271 -9.80 12.42 -12.12
CA GLY A 271 -10.34 11.51 -13.14
C GLY A 271 -11.53 10.67 -12.68
N VAL A 272 -12.27 10.11 -13.66
CA VAL A 272 -13.29 9.08 -13.45
C VAL A 272 -13.07 7.95 -14.46
N ILE A 273 -12.80 6.74 -13.96
CA ILE A 273 -12.60 5.56 -14.81
C ILE A 273 -13.60 4.49 -14.38
N ILE A 274 -14.48 4.13 -15.29
CA ILE A 274 -15.55 3.17 -15.06
C ILE A 274 -15.31 1.97 -15.96
N GLY A 275 -15.07 0.81 -15.36
CA GLY A 275 -14.89 -0.45 -16.07
C GLY A 275 -16.19 -1.24 -16.19
N ASN A 276 -16.09 -2.41 -16.80
CA ASN A 276 -17.20 -3.35 -16.93
C ASN A 276 -16.86 -4.67 -16.25
N LYS A 277 -16.99 -4.70 -14.91
CA LYS A 277 -16.86 -5.91 -14.13
C LYS A 277 -18.14 -6.72 -14.22
N ARG A 278 -18.08 -7.93 -14.74
CA ARG A 278 -19.23 -8.83 -14.76
C ARG A 278 -19.58 -9.29 -13.36
N PRO A 279 -20.84 -9.21 -12.90
CA PRO A 279 -21.28 -9.92 -11.72
C PRO A 279 -20.99 -11.43 -11.86
N GLY A 280 -20.27 -12.01 -10.88
CA GLY A 280 -19.96 -13.44 -10.86
C GLY A 280 -18.87 -13.92 -11.81
N ALA A 281 -18.19 -13.04 -12.54
CA ALA A 281 -16.97 -13.42 -13.27
C ALA A 281 -15.82 -13.54 -12.30
N SER A 282 -15.10 -14.67 -12.37
CA SER A 282 -13.77 -14.78 -11.74
C SER A 282 -12.90 -13.62 -12.22
N ASP A 283 -12.08 -13.08 -11.33
CA ASP A 283 -11.12 -12.02 -11.65
C ASP A 283 -10.39 -12.35 -12.95
N ILE A 284 -10.57 -11.51 -13.97
CA ILE A 284 -9.88 -11.72 -15.24
C ILE A 284 -8.61 -10.89 -15.20
N GLU A 285 -7.47 -11.58 -15.28
CA GLU A 285 -6.15 -10.97 -15.24
C GLU A 285 -6.02 -9.77 -16.20
N GLY A 286 -5.41 -8.69 -15.72
CA GLY A 286 -4.91 -7.61 -16.53
C GLY A 286 -5.85 -6.41 -16.76
N ARG A 287 -6.91 -6.25 -15.97
CA ARG A 287 -7.85 -5.11 -16.11
C ARG A 287 -7.58 -4.05 -15.03
N SER A 288 -6.64 -3.15 -15.27
CA SER A 288 -6.34 -2.04 -14.36
C SER A 288 -6.88 -0.72 -14.88
N ALA A 289 -7.41 0.15 -14.02
CA ALA A 289 -7.80 1.49 -14.46
C ALA A 289 -6.58 2.31 -14.83
N ILE A 290 -5.57 2.35 -13.96
CA ILE A 290 -4.28 2.99 -14.21
C ILE A 290 -3.16 1.99 -13.92
N LYS A 291 -2.19 1.92 -14.83
CA LYS A 291 -1.02 1.05 -14.70
C LYS A 291 0.27 1.83 -14.92
N PHE A 292 1.11 1.89 -13.90
CA PHE A 292 2.48 2.41 -13.96
C PHE A 292 3.48 1.25 -14.01
N ASN A 293 4.37 1.28 -14.97
CA ASN A 293 5.43 0.28 -15.10
C ASN A 293 6.76 0.97 -15.40
N ASN A 294 7.75 0.83 -14.54
CA ASN A 294 9.02 1.54 -14.65
C ASN A 294 8.85 3.07 -14.81
N CYS A 295 7.97 3.65 -14.03
CA CYS A 295 7.70 5.08 -14.02
C CYS A 295 8.40 5.76 -12.84
N VAL A 296 8.80 7.01 -12.99
CA VAL A 296 9.43 7.79 -11.93
C VAL A 296 8.73 9.13 -11.77
N ASP A 297 8.66 9.62 -10.51
CA ASP A 297 8.05 10.92 -10.18
C ASP A 297 6.60 11.04 -10.72
N SER A 298 5.74 10.06 -10.42
CA SER A 298 4.37 9.98 -10.97
C SER A 298 3.31 10.18 -9.90
N THR A 299 2.22 10.89 -10.23
CA THR A 299 1.13 11.14 -9.30
C THR A 299 -0.24 10.78 -9.86
N VAL A 300 -1.12 10.24 -8.99
CA VAL A 300 -2.57 10.13 -9.22
C VAL A 300 -3.27 10.85 -8.08
N LYS A 301 -4.16 11.77 -8.40
CA LYS A 301 -4.88 12.54 -7.38
C LYS A 301 -6.36 12.70 -7.72
N GLY A 302 -7.25 12.62 -6.72
CA GLY A 302 -8.67 12.94 -6.86
C GLY A 302 -9.43 12.02 -7.84
N THR A 303 -8.89 10.84 -8.17
CA THR A 303 -9.46 9.96 -9.21
C THR A 303 -10.40 8.92 -8.62
N CYS A 304 -11.56 8.74 -9.26
CA CYS A 304 -12.55 7.74 -8.89
C CYS A 304 -12.50 6.53 -9.84
N PHE A 305 -12.58 5.33 -9.26
CA PHE A 305 -12.59 4.05 -9.98
C PHE A 305 -13.84 3.27 -9.63
N TYR A 306 -14.58 2.81 -10.64
CA TYR A 306 -15.81 2.04 -10.47
C TYR A 306 -15.81 0.80 -11.35
N ASN A 307 -16.22 -0.35 -10.79
CA ASN A 307 -16.41 -1.58 -11.56
C ASN A 307 -15.15 -2.06 -12.31
N ILE A 308 -13.95 -1.88 -11.75
CA ILE A 308 -12.71 -2.36 -12.36
C ILE A 308 -12.50 -3.82 -12.01
N GLY A 309 -12.28 -4.66 -13.02
CA GLY A 309 -12.13 -6.11 -12.82
C GLY A 309 -10.88 -6.50 -12.02
N TRP A 310 -9.86 -5.64 -11.98
CA TRP A 310 -8.58 -5.91 -11.32
C TRP A 310 -8.18 -4.77 -10.36
N TYR A 311 -7.37 -3.81 -10.78
CA TYR A 311 -6.80 -2.79 -9.89
C TYR A 311 -7.27 -1.37 -10.25
N GLY A 312 -7.52 -0.53 -9.24
CA GLY A 312 -7.67 0.91 -9.44
C GLY A 312 -6.35 1.50 -9.94
N VAL A 313 -5.31 1.43 -9.13
CA VAL A 313 -3.94 1.82 -9.49
C VAL A 313 -3.02 0.61 -9.32
N GLU A 314 -2.30 0.25 -10.37
CA GLU A 314 -1.29 -0.79 -10.38
C GLU A 314 0.09 -0.18 -10.61
N VAL A 315 1.05 -0.40 -9.70
CA VAL A 315 2.41 0.10 -9.77
C VAL A 315 3.38 -1.07 -9.88
N LEU A 316 4.18 -1.10 -10.93
CA LEU A 316 5.02 -2.25 -11.28
C LEU A 316 6.46 -1.87 -11.55
N GLY A 317 7.29 -2.92 -11.57
CA GLY A 317 8.69 -2.81 -11.93
C GLY A 317 9.44 -1.87 -10.99
N CYS A 318 10.44 -1.20 -11.49
CA CYS A 318 11.22 -0.23 -10.71
C CYS A 318 10.59 1.17 -10.69
N SER A 319 9.24 1.25 -10.62
CA SER A 319 8.57 2.53 -10.43
C SER A 319 8.98 3.13 -9.10
N GLU A 320 9.33 4.41 -9.10
CA GLU A 320 9.89 5.11 -7.93
C GLU A 320 9.22 6.47 -7.77
N ASP A 321 9.08 6.91 -6.51
CA ASP A 321 8.39 8.15 -6.14
C ASP A 321 7.00 8.25 -6.80
N THR A 322 6.22 7.18 -6.64
CA THR A 322 4.83 7.16 -7.09
C THR A 322 3.93 7.55 -5.93
N GLU A 323 3.16 8.61 -6.12
CA GLU A 323 2.21 9.11 -5.12
C GLU A 323 0.77 8.93 -5.60
N VAL A 324 -0.09 8.40 -4.73
CA VAL A 324 -1.53 8.22 -4.99
C VAL A 324 -2.31 8.90 -3.88
N HIS A 325 -3.05 9.96 -4.22
CA HIS A 325 -3.76 10.80 -3.29
C HIS A 325 -5.26 10.86 -3.57
N ASP A 326 -6.06 10.87 -2.50
CA ASP A 326 -7.48 11.21 -2.54
C ASP A 326 -8.28 10.39 -3.59
N ILE A 327 -7.90 9.13 -3.81
CA ILE A 327 -8.65 8.25 -4.72
C ILE A 327 -9.84 7.59 -4.02
N HIS A 328 -10.88 7.31 -4.80
CA HIS A 328 -12.04 6.54 -4.38
C HIS A 328 -12.24 5.36 -5.31
N ALA A 329 -12.13 4.14 -4.80
CA ALA A 329 -12.24 2.91 -5.58
C ALA A 329 -13.38 2.04 -5.05
N MET A 330 -14.35 1.71 -5.89
CA MET A 330 -15.51 0.90 -5.56
C MET A 330 -15.68 -0.25 -6.55
N ASP A 331 -16.00 -1.44 -6.01
CA ASP A 331 -16.21 -2.66 -6.81
C ASP A 331 -14.98 -3.02 -7.67
N VAL A 332 -13.81 -2.92 -7.08
CA VAL A 332 -12.52 -3.29 -7.68
C VAL A 332 -11.95 -4.53 -6.98
N ARG A 333 -10.91 -5.15 -7.52
CA ARG A 333 -10.20 -6.22 -6.81
C ARG A 333 -9.33 -5.62 -5.69
N HIS A 334 -8.47 -4.66 -6.02
CA HIS A 334 -7.72 -3.83 -5.08
C HIS A 334 -7.78 -2.37 -5.53
N ALA A 335 -7.92 -1.44 -4.61
CA ALA A 335 -7.83 -0.01 -4.93
C ALA A 335 -6.43 0.36 -5.41
N ILE A 336 -5.41 -0.16 -4.75
CA ILE A 336 -3.99 -0.01 -5.09
C ILE A 336 -3.31 -1.37 -4.96
N SER A 337 -2.49 -1.73 -5.96
CA SER A 337 -1.62 -2.89 -5.92
C SER A 337 -0.20 -2.54 -6.37
N LEU A 338 0.79 -2.98 -5.58
CA LEU A 338 2.21 -2.87 -5.93
C LEU A 338 2.70 -4.24 -6.41
N ASN A 339 3.42 -4.28 -7.54
CA ASN A 339 3.75 -5.55 -8.18
C ASN A 339 5.10 -5.46 -8.93
N TRP A 340 5.60 -6.57 -9.44
CA TRP A 340 6.79 -6.63 -10.29
C TRP A 340 6.42 -6.57 -11.77
N GLN A 341 7.41 -6.23 -12.61
CA GLN A 341 7.30 -6.38 -14.06
C GLN A 341 7.72 -7.79 -14.48
N SER A 342 6.93 -8.42 -15.35
CA SER A 342 7.36 -9.58 -16.13
C SER A 342 7.71 -9.17 -17.55
N THR A 343 8.84 -9.66 -18.06
CA THR A 343 9.25 -9.50 -19.46
C THR A 343 8.71 -10.67 -20.31
N ALA A 344 8.76 -10.53 -21.63
CA ALA A 344 8.22 -11.53 -22.53
C ALA A 344 8.93 -12.91 -22.45
N ASP A 345 10.16 -12.94 -22.00
CA ASP A 345 10.97 -14.15 -21.75
C ASP A 345 10.74 -14.76 -20.33
N GLY A 346 9.84 -14.17 -19.55
CA GLY A 346 9.47 -14.62 -18.20
C GLY A 346 10.36 -14.10 -17.09
N ASP A 347 11.40 -13.34 -17.37
CA ASP A 347 12.20 -12.65 -16.35
C ASP A 347 11.37 -11.59 -15.63
N LYS A 348 11.63 -11.43 -14.34
CA LYS A 348 10.95 -10.47 -13.48
C LYS A 348 11.94 -9.44 -12.95
N TRP A 349 11.62 -8.16 -13.15
CA TRP A 349 12.51 -7.06 -12.85
C TRP A 349 11.86 -5.96 -12.07
N GLY A 350 12.60 -5.46 -11.08
CA GLY A 350 12.24 -4.28 -10.30
C GLY A 350 11.10 -4.49 -9.32
N GLU A 351 11.15 -3.72 -8.28
CA GLU A 351 10.10 -3.56 -7.28
C GLU A 351 9.75 -2.08 -7.14
N PRO A 352 8.50 -1.72 -6.81
CA PRO A 352 8.14 -0.34 -6.50
C PRO A 352 8.95 0.20 -5.33
N ILE A 353 9.47 1.43 -5.45
CA ILE A 353 10.33 2.06 -4.45
C ILE A 353 9.74 3.43 -4.09
N GLU A 354 9.73 3.76 -2.78
CA GLU A 354 9.25 5.06 -2.28
C GLU A 354 7.81 5.35 -2.72
N PHE A 355 6.93 4.35 -2.58
CA PHE A 355 5.51 4.52 -2.85
C PHE A 355 4.79 5.19 -1.68
N LEU A 356 3.91 6.16 -1.98
CA LEU A 356 3.07 6.84 -1.01
C LEU A 356 1.59 6.84 -1.42
N GLY A 357 0.73 6.20 -0.61
CA GLY A 357 -0.73 6.29 -0.71
C GLY A 357 -1.30 7.20 0.39
N VAL A 358 -2.09 8.21 0.06
CA VAL A 358 -2.62 9.18 1.04
C VAL A 358 -4.12 9.41 0.83
N ASN A 359 -4.92 9.33 1.91
CA ASN A 359 -6.37 9.57 1.87
C ASN A 359 -7.12 8.72 0.83
N CYS A 360 -6.65 7.51 0.56
CA CYS A 360 -7.26 6.62 -0.43
C CYS A 360 -8.39 5.81 0.19
N GLU A 361 -9.47 5.60 -0.54
CA GLU A 361 -10.62 4.83 -0.07
C GLU A 361 -10.90 3.64 -0.98
N ALA A 362 -11.14 2.49 -0.38
CA ALA A 362 -11.50 1.24 -1.04
C ALA A 362 -12.83 0.73 -0.50
N TYR A 363 -13.79 0.46 -1.37
CA TYR A 363 -15.13 -0.04 -1.02
C TYR A 363 -15.46 -1.30 -1.82
N ASN A 364 -16.06 -2.31 -1.15
CA ASN A 364 -16.55 -3.51 -1.82
C ASN A 364 -15.50 -4.20 -2.68
N THR A 365 -14.26 -4.29 -2.21
CA THR A 365 -13.20 -4.94 -2.99
C THR A 365 -13.40 -6.45 -3.00
N THR A 366 -13.13 -7.12 -4.12
CA THR A 366 -13.29 -8.57 -4.22
C THR A 366 -12.15 -9.37 -3.64
N GLN A 367 -11.07 -8.68 -3.26
CA GLN A 367 -9.99 -9.19 -2.43
C GLN A 367 -9.58 -8.11 -1.42
N ALA A 368 -8.29 -8.00 -1.07
CA ALA A 368 -7.84 -6.96 -0.15
C ALA A 368 -8.07 -5.55 -0.73
N GLY A 369 -8.41 -4.59 0.14
CA GLY A 369 -8.58 -3.19 -0.29
C GLY A 369 -7.30 -2.61 -0.86
N PHE A 370 -6.18 -2.82 -0.17
CA PHE A 370 -4.83 -2.38 -0.54
C PHE A 370 -3.86 -3.55 -0.44
N ASP A 371 -3.06 -3.77 -1.48
CA ASP A 371 -2.14 -4.91 -1.55
C ASP A 371 -0.72 -4.49 -1.99
N THR A 372 0.31 -5.00 -1.30
CA THR A 372 1.71 -4.77 -1.64
C THR A 372 2.35 -6.07 -2.13
N HIS A 373 1.92 -6.59 -3.24
CA HIS A 373 2.13 -7.93 -3.77
C HIS A 373 3.60 -8.42 -3.78
N ASP A 374 4.03 -9.07 -2.71
CA ASP A 374 5.31 -9.76 -2.43
C ASP A 374 6.59 -8.91 -2.43
N ILE A 375 6.62 -7.73 -3.04
CA ILE A 375 7.80 -6.89 -3.13
C ILE A 375 7.47 -5.40 -3.10
N GLY A 376 8.43 -4.61 -2.67
CA GLY A 376 8.38 -3.15 -2.60
C GLY A 376 9.34 -2.65 -1.53
N LYS A 377 9.80 -1.42 -1.66
CA LYS A 377 10.77 -0.83 -0.73
C LYS A 377 10.33 0.56 -0.32
N ARG A 378 10.30 0.83 0.99
CA ARG A 378 9.83 2.11 1.55
C ARG A 378 8.41 2.47 1.10
N VAL A 379 7.49 1.54 1.32
CA VAL A 379 6.08 1.67 0.98
C VAL A 379 5.33 2.23 2.17
N LYS A 380 4.50 3.24 1.95
CA LYS A 380 3.74 3.89 3.01
C LYS A 380 2.31 4.19 2.59
N PHE A 381 1.36 3.93 3.49
CA PHE A 381 -0.04 4.34 3.38
C PHE A 381 -0.39 5.25 4.55
N VAL A 382 -1.03 6.39 4.27
CA VAL A 382 -1.39 7.41 5.26
C VAL A 382 -2.86 7.76 5.15
N ARG A 383 -3.62 7.62 6.22
CA ARG A 383 -5.07 7.92 6.29
C ARG A 383 -5.91 7.22 5.22
N CYS A 384 -5.47 6.05 4.76
CA CYS A 384 -6.25 5.23 3.82
C CYS A 384 -7.33 4.44 4.56
N VAL A 385 -8.44 4.18 3.87
CA VAL A 385 -9.59 3.49 4.46
C VAL A 385 -10.06 2.36 3.56
N SER A 386 -10.31 1.19 4.15
CA SER A 386 -10.91 0.04 3.46
C SER A 386 -12.23 -0.34 4.12
N TYR A 387 -13.27 -0.49 3.32
CA TYR A 387 -14.61 -0.92 3.73
C TYR A 387 -15.04 -2.16 2.98
N ASP A 388 -15.60 -3.14 3.69
CA ASP A 388 -16.31 -4.29 3.11
C ASP A 388 -15.46 -5.07 2.08
N SER A 389 -14.17 -5.26 2.38
CA SER A 389 -13.28 -6.08 1.55
C SER A 389 -13.64 -7.55 1.69
N ALA A 390 -13.68 -8.30 0.57
CA ALA A 390 -13.98 -9.74 0.59
C ALA A 390 -12.81 -10.61 1.09
N ASP A 391 -11.66 -10.02 1.35
CA ASP A 391 -10.50 -10.62 1.99
C ASP A 391 -10.02 -9.67 3.09
N ASP A 392 -8.77 -9.24 3.09
CA ASP A 392 -8.21 -8.31 4.08
C ASP A 392 -8.54 -6.84 3.73
N GLY A 393 -8.55 -5.96 4.73
CA GLY A 393 -8.62 -4.52 4.46
C GLY A 393 -7.33 -4.03 3.82
N PHE A 394 -6.19 -4.37 4.44
CA PHE A 394 -4.83 -4.06 3.99
C PHE A 394 -3.98 -5.32 4.05
N GLN A 395 -3.34 -5.67 2.94
CA GLN A 395 -2.48 -6.83 2.86
C GLN A 395 -1.01 -6.41 2.68
N ALA A 396 -0.21 -6.62 3.72
CA ALA A 396 1.23 -6.37 3.72
C ALA A 396 1.97 -7.61 3.20
N ARG A 397 2.55 -7.51 2.01
CA ARG A 397 3.45 -8.53 1.44
C ARG A 397 4.86 -7.98 1.23
N THR A 398 5.10 -6.76 1.67
CA THR A 398 6.35 -6.01 1.56
C THR A 398 6.97 -5.83 2.93
N ASN A 399 8.28 -6.00 3.06
CA ASN A 399 9.00 -5.81 4.32
C ASN A 399 8.94 -4.36 4.78
N GLY A 400 8.62 -4.14 6.06
CA GLY A 400 8.63 -2.82 6.68
C GLY A 400 7.66 -1.82 6.06
N VAL A 401 6.59 -2.28 5.40
CA VAL A 401 5.51 -1.38 4.96
C VAL A 401 4.93 -0.64 6.15
N GLU A 402 4.70 0.67 5.99
CA GLU A 402 4.17 1.52 7.05
C GLU A 402 2.73 1.95 6.75
N TYR A 403 1.84 1.72 7.72
CA TYR A 403 0.45 2.20 7.71
C TYR A 403 0.29 3.21 8.84
N LEU A 404 -0.06 4.46 8.51
CA LEU A 404 -0.23 5.55 9.46
C LEU A 404 -1.67 6.09 9.40
N ASN A 405 -2.38 6.07 10.53
CA ASN A 405 -3.78 6.53 10.62
C ASN A 405 -4.73 5.85 9.61
N CYS A 406 -4.43 4.62 9.20
CA CYS A 406 -5.27 3.86 8.29
C CYS A 406 -6.43 3.17 9.03
N ARG A 407 -7.53 2.88 8.30
CA ARG A 407 -8.72 2.28 8.89
C ARG A 407 -9.23 1.12 8.06
N ALA A 408 -9.60 0.02 8.71
CA ALA A 408 -10.20 -1.16 8.08
C ALA A 408 -11.53 -1.52 8.76
N TYR A 409 -12.58 -1.55 7.98
CA TYR A 409 -13.94 -1.83 8.46
C TYR A 409 -14.53 -3.04 7.76
N ARG A 410 -15.02 -4.01 8.52
CA ARG A 410 -15.82 -5.16 8.06
C ARG A 410 -15.16 -5.97 6.94
N ALA A 411 -13.84 -6.13 7.01
CA ALA A 411 -13.14 -7.06 6.13
C ALA A 411 -13.56 -8.50 6.43
N ALA A 412 -13.73 -9.32 5.39
CA ALA A 412 -14.15 -10.71 5.54
C ALA A 412 -13.04 -11.61 6.15
N MET A 413 -11.83 -11.11 6.23
CA MET A 413 -10.70 -11.75 6.90
C MET A 413 -10.12 -10.80 7.96
N ASP A 414 -8.91 -10.30 7.77
CA ASP A 414 -8.23 -9.41 8.71
C ASP A 414 -8.38 -7.94 8.32
N GLY A 415 -8.42 -7.03 9.28
CA GLY A 415 -8.37 -5.59 8.98
C GLY A 415 -7.04 -5.23 8.32
N PHE A 416 -5.95 -5.66 8.96
CA PHE A 416 -4.57 -5.50 8.47
C PHE A 416 -3.87 -6.85 8.57
N ALA A 417 -3.38 -7.37 7.46
CA ALA A 417 -2.73 -8.66 7.39
C ALA A 417 -1.28 -8.55 6.91
N SER A 418 -0.36 -9.29 7.54
CA SER A 418 0.93 -9.63 6.95
C SER A 418 0.84 -11.01 6.27
N ASN A 419 1.67 -11.26 5.27
CA ASN A 419 1.76 -12.54 4.58
C ASN A 419 3.05 -13.29 4.94
N THR A 420 3.13 -14.56 4.57
CA THR A 420 4.28 -15.46 4.82
C THR A 420 5.60 -14.82 4.35
N GLY A 421 6.60 -14.84 5.23
CA GLY A 421 7.94 -14.30 4.94
C GLY A 421 8.08 -12.78 4.97
N VAL A 422 7.00 -12.05 5.27
CA VAL A 422 7.05 -10.58 5.44
C VAL A 422 7.59 -10.22 6.81
N ALA A 423 8.64 -9.41 6.85
CA ALA A 423 9.26 -8.94 8.09
C ALA A 423 8.68 -7.59 8.53
N PHE A 424 8.12 -7.57 9.73
CA PHE A 424 7.81 -6.39 10.54
C PHE A 424 7.08 -5.25 9.82
N PRO A 425 5.85 -5.45 9.32
CA PRO A 425 4.99 -4.34 8.95
C PRO A 425 4.77 -3.42 10.16
N ILE A 426 4.60 -2.12 9.91
CA ILE A 426 4.49 -1.09 10.92
C ILE A 426 3.11 -0.46 10.84
N TYR A 427 2.34 -0.59 11.91
CA TYR A 427 1.02 0.03 12.05
C TYR A 427 1.10 1.10 13.14
N ARG A 428 0.71 2.34 12.82
CA ARG A 428 0.67 3.47 13.77
C ARG A 428 -0.67 4.15 13.73
N GLU A 429 -1.31 4.29 14.92
CA GLU A 429 -2.59 4.99 15.05
C GLU A 429 -3.66 4.46 14.10
N CYS A 430 -3.61 3.16 13.76
CA CYS A 430 -4.54 2.51 12.86
C CYS A 430 -5.77 1.98 13.63
N LEU A 431 -6.91 1.93 12.92
CA LEU A 431 -8.17 1.42 13.48
C LEU A 431 -8.69 0.22 12.66
N ALA A 432 -8.94 -0.88 13.34
CA ALA A 432 -9.60 -2.06 12.80
C ALA A 432 -10.97 -2.28 13.50
N TYR A 433 -12.05 -2.37 12.72
CA TYR A 433 -13.39 -2.42 13.29
C TYR A 433 -14.25 -3.49 12.60
N ASP A 434 -14.84 -4.40 13.42
CA ASP A 434 -15.76 -5.47 12.99
C ASP A 434 -15.23 -6.36 11.85
N ASN A 435 -13.91 -6.63 11.84
CA ASN A 435 -13.33 -7.55 10.87
C ASN A 435 -13.55 -9.00 11.34
N VAL A 436 -13.77 -9.93 10.42
CA VAL A 436 -14.21 -11.28 10.81
C VAL A 436 -13.14 -12.01 11.60
N ARG A 437 -11.86 -11.94 11.21
CA ARG A 437 -10.80 -12.72 11.84
C ARG A 437 -9.97 -11.92 12.85
N SER A 438 -9.14 -10.97 12.40
CA SER A 438 -8.32 -10.17 13.31
C SER A 438 -8.34 -8.71 12.92
N GLY A 439 -8.17 -7.81 13.92
CA GLY A 439 -7.90 -6.40 13.63
C GLY A 439 -6.55 -6.26 12.93
N PHE A 440 -5.50 -6.81 13.55
CA PHE A 440 -4.13 -6.82 13.03
C PHE A 440 -3.59 -8.25 13.05
N ASN A 441 -3.16 -8.77 11.91
CA ASN A 441 -2.55 -10.07 11.78
C ASN A 441 -1.06 -9.95 11.43
N CYS A 442 -0.19 -10.17 12.41
CA CYS A 442 1.27 -10.20 12.33
C CYS A 442 1.81 -11.60 12.68
N SER A 443 1.08 -12.68 12.38
CA SER A 443 1.47 -14.05 12.73
C SER A 443 2.58 -14.60 11.83
N TYR A 444 2.89 -13.92 10.73
CA TYR A 444 4.01 -14.20 9.83
C TYR A 444 5.13 -13.21 10.13
N GLY A 445 6.29 -13.65 10.56
CA GLY A 445 7.49 -12.82 10.77
C GLY A 445 7.43 -11.74 11.87
N GLY A 446 6.27 -11.51 12.50
CA GLY A 446 6.07 -10.47 13.52
C GLY A 446 5.63 -9.12 12.95
N GLY A 447 5.56 -8.09 13.82
CA GLY A 447 5.13 -6.74 13.43
C GLY A 447 5.26 -5.70 14.53
N TYR A 448 5.08 -4.43 14.15
CA TYR A 448 5.05 -3.31 15.07
C TYR A 448 3.69 -2.63 15.05
N VAL A 449 2.97 -2.67 16.17
CA VAL A 449 1.61 -2.12 16.35
C VAL A 449 1.68 -1.05 17.43
N TYR A 450 1.59 0.23 17.04
CA TYR A 450 1.76 1.37 17.91
C TYR A 450 0.48 2.21 17.96
N ASP A 451 -0.05 2.42 19.17
CA ASP A 451 -1.22 3.27 19.44
C ASP A 451 -2.43 2.94 18.55
N CYS A 452 -2.58 1.65 18.19
CA CYS A 452 -3.65 1.16 17.33
C CYS A 452 -4.88 0.71 18.13
N GLU A 453 -6.04 0.68 17.47
CA GLU A 453 -7.28 0.18 18.06
C GLU A 453 -7.87 -0.96 17.24
N ALA A 454 -8.37 -2.01 17.92
CA ALA A 454 -9.16 -3.06 17.26
C ALA A 454 -10.38 -3.43 18.08
N HIS A 455 -11.54 -3.40 17.43
CA HIS A 455 -12.84 -3.60 18.05
C HIS A 455 -13.71 -4.57 17.25
N GLY A 456 -14.39 -5.49 17.93
CA GLY A 456 -15.44 -6.32 17.31
C GLY A 456 -14.92 -7.43 16.38
N SER A 457 -13.62 -7.69 16.34
CA SER A 457 -13.04 -8.80 15.56
C SER A 457 -12.98 -10.10 16.36
N GLN A 458 -12.57 -11.23 15.75
CA GLN A 458 -12.28 -12.43 16.53
C GLN A 458 -11.06 -12.19 17.44
N ASN A 459 -9.98 -11.63 16.89
CA ASN A 459 -8.82 -11.22 17.68
C ASN A 459 -8.50 -9.73 17.41
N GLY A 460 -8.06 -9.00 18.43
CA GLY A 460 -7.60 -7.63 18.24
C GLY A 460 -6.28 -7.60 17.47
N VAL A 461 -5.25 -8.25 18.04
CA VAL A 461 -3.94 -8.45 17.40
C VAL A 461 -3.60 -9.93 17.40
N ARG A 462 -3.20 -10.47 16.27
CA ARG A 462 -2.60 -11.80 16.12
C ARG A 462 -1.13 -11.64 15.76
N ILE A 463 -0.20 -12.12 16.58
CA ILE A 463 1.20 -11.75 16.47
C ILE A 463 2.17 -12.88 16.86
N ASN A 464 3.29 -13.00 16.11
CA ASN A 464 4.37 -13.94 16.38
C ASN A 464 5.54 -13.29 17.16
N GLY A 465 5.78 -12.00 16.98
CA GLY A 465 6.88 -11.28 17.63
C GLY A 465 6.88 -9.79 17.26
N GLY A 466 7.85 -9.03 17.76
CA GLY A 466 7.93 -7.59 17.54
C GLY A 466 7.39 -6.79 18.70
N ARG A 467 6.45 -5.85 18.47
CA ARG A 467 5.99 -4.95 19.55
C ARG A 467 4.52 -4.55 19.36
N VAL A 468 3.76 -4.60 20.46
CA VAL A 468 2.44 -3.97 20.59
C VAL A 468 2.57 -2.93 21.69
N LYS A 469 2.44 -1.65 21.38
CA LYS A 469 2.60 -0.55 22.32
C LYS A 469 1.47 0.45 22.24
N GLY A 470 0.88 0.77 23.40
CA GLY A 470 -0.29 1.66 23.47
C GLY A 470 -1.54 1.08 22.79
N GLY A 471 -2.54 1.94 22.61
CA GLY A 471 -3.76 1.59 21.94
C GLY A 471 -4.81 0.86 22.77
N ARG A 472 -5.94 0.50 22.15
CA ARG A 472 -7.09 -0.08 22.82
C ARG A 472 -7.72 -1.22 22.02
N TYR A 473 -7.96 -2.34 22.68
CA TYR A 473 -8.55 -3.55 22.08
C TYR A 473 -9.77 -3.97 22.88
N THR A 474 -10.97 -3.95 22.27
CA THR A 474 -12.24 -4.23 22.96
C THR A 474 -13.17 -5.03 22.07
N ARG A 475 -14.16 -5.72 22.69
CA ARG A 475 -15.21 -6.51 22.03
C ARG A 475 -14.69 -7.56 21.03
N ASN A 476 -13.43 -7.99 21.18
CA ASN A 476 -12.87 -9.05 20.35
C ASN A 476 -13.30 -10.40 20.92
N SER A 477 -13.97 -11.23 20.13
CA SER A 477 -14.73 -12.38 20.61
C SER A 477 -13.85 -13.53 21.15
N SER A 478 -12.59 -13.65 20.71
CA SER A 478 -11.64 -14.67 21.19
C SER A 478 -10.57 -14.10 22.11
N SER A 479 -9.82 -13.09 21.65
CA SER A 479 -8.75 -12.46 22.43
C SER A 479 -8.44 -11.05 21.96
N HIS A 480 -7.98 -10.19 22.88
CA HIS A 480 -7.49 -8.86 22.50
C HIS A 480 -6.11 -8.97 21.85
N ILE A 481 -5.21 -9.77 22.43
CA ILE A 481 -3.92 -10.14 21.80
C ILE A 481 -3.81 -11.66 21.73
N PHE A 482 -3.59 -12.19 20.56
CA PHE A 482 -3.37 -13.60 20.29
C PHE A 482 -1.92 -13.82 19.88
N VAL A 483 -1.12 -14.38 20.80
CA VAL A 483 0.27 -14.72 20.53
C VAL A 483 0.33 -16.09 19.85
N THR A 484 0.63 -16.10 18.58
CA THR A 484 0.66 -17.28 17.71
C THR A 484 1.61 -17.06 16.55
N LYS A 485 2.05 -18.12 15.92
CA LYS A 485 2.76 -18.10 14.64
C LYS A 485 1.97 -18.89 13.60
N ASP A 486 2.21 -18.62 12.34
CA ASP A 486 1.71 -19.49 11.28
C ASP A 486 2.50 -20.80 11.19
N VAL A 487 1.89 -21.83 10.62
CA VAL A 487 2.53 -23.16 10.46
C VAL A 487 3.77 -23.12 9.59
N ALA A 488 3.86 -22.14 8.68
CA ALA A 488 5.02 -21.94 7.81
C ALA A 488 6.21 -21.28 8.54
N GLU A 489 5.99 -20.68 9.71
CA GLU A 489 7.04 -20.00 10.47
C GLU A 489 7.81 -20.98 11.36
N THR A 490 9.13 -20.98 11.24
CA THR A 490 10.01 -21.90 11.99
C THR A 490 10.34 -21.42 13.39
N ALA A 491 10.34 -20.10 13.61
CA ALA A 491 10.74 -19.52 14.89
C ALA A 491 9.80 -18.38 15.33
N GLN A 492 9.59 -18.30 16.63
CA GLN A 492 9.03 -17.12 17.29
C GLN A 492 10.15 -16.11 17.52
N THR A 493 9.86 -14.82 17.33
CA THR A 493 10.75 -13.73 17.73
C THR A 493 10.30 -13.12 19.05
N SER A 494 11.16 -12.32 19.69
CA SER A 494 10.79 -11.63 20.94
C SER A 494 9.59 -10.70 20.72
N LEU A 495 8.66 -10.65 21.68
CA LEU A 495 7.47 -9.82 21.66
C LEU A 495 7.43 -8.92 22.90
N GLU A 496 7.23 -7.64 22.69
CA GLU A 496 6.97 -6.67 23.76
C GLU A 496 5.51 -6.18 23.68
N ILE A 497 4.77 -6.24 24.80
CA ILE A 497 3.41 -5.71 24.95
C ILE A 497 3.46 -4.66 26.06
N ASP A 498 3.33 -3.37 25.72
CA ASP A 498 3.54 -2.28 26.66
C ASP A 498 2.47 -1.18 26.55
N GLY A 499 1.89 -0.79 27.67
CA GLY A 499 0.95 0.33 27.76
C GLY A 499 -0.38 0.12 27.04
N VAL A 500 -0.81 -1.12 26.85
CA VAL A 500 -2.01 -1.49 26.07
C VAL A 500 -3.24 -1.53 26.97
N SER A 501 -4.38 -0.97 26.50
CA SER A 501 -5.67 -1.12 27.16
C SER A 501 -6.47 -2.28 26.59
N MET A 502 -6.70 -3.30 27.44
CA MET A 502 -7.42 -4.53 27.12
C MET A 502 -8.50 -4.79 28.18
N ARG A 503 -9.28 -3.78 28.54
CA ARG A 503 -10.31 -3.91 29.59
C ARG A 503 -11.37 -4.92 29.19
N TYR A 504 -11.82 -5.72 30.18
CA TYR A 504 -12.90 -6.68 29.96
C TYR A 504 -14.22 -5.98 29.68
N ASP A 505 -14.84 -6.31 28.60
CA ASP A 505 -16.11 -5.75 28.12
C ASP A 505 -17.19 -6.83 27.89
N GLY A 506 -17.01 -8.00 28.51
CA GLY A 506 -17.92 -9.15 28.39
C GLY A 506 -17.48 -10.18 27.36
N THR A 507 -16.44 -9.92 26.59
CA THR A 507 -15.97 -10.79 25.51
C THR A 507 -14.45 -10.99 25.54
N GLY A 508 -14.00 -12.12 25.00
CA GLY A 508 -12.60 -12.41 24.74
C GLY A 508 -11.69 -12.54 25.95
N ARG A 509 -10.43 -12.78 25.70
CA ARG A 509 -9.34 -12.85 26.67
C ARG A 509 -8.40 -11.66 26.45
N ALA A 510 -7.74 -11.16 27.51
CA ALA A 510 -6.75 -10.10 27.33
C ALA A 510 -5.63 -10.57 26.41
N VAL A 511 -4.90 -11.61 26.81
CA VAL A 511 -3.83 -12.23 26.01
C VAL A 511 -4.04 -13.75 25.95
N TYR A 512 -3.77 -14.32 24.79
CA TYR A 512 -3.96 -15.74 24.52
C TYR A 512 -2.74 -16.32 23.81
N PHE A 513 -2.17 -17.41 24.34
CA PHE A 513 -1.00 -18.08 23.77
C PHE A 513 -1.40 -19.39 23.08
N HIS A 514 -0.98 -19.58 21.83
CA HIS A 514 -1.31 -20.76 21.05
C HIS A 514 -0.32 -21.89 21.31
N GLY A 515 -0.57 -22.70 22.35
CA GLY A 515 0.33 -23.73 22.80
C GLY A 515 0.72 -24.79 21.77
N THR A 516 -0.23 -25.24 20.93
CA THR A 516 0.04 -26.24 19.89
C THR A 516 1.01 -25.77 18.80
N MET A 517 1.22 -24.44 18.65
CA MET A 517 2.14 -23.87 17.69
C MET A 517 3.55 -23.68 18.24
N GLY A 518 3.86 -24.21 19.45
CA GLY A 518 5.19 -24.12 20.03
C GLY A 518 5.62 -22.68 20.35
N ILE A 519 4.70 -21.86 20.80
CA ILE A 519 4.99 -20.51 21.28
C ILE A 519 5.74 -20.60 22.60
N ASP A 520 6.86 -19.88 22.72
CA ASP A 520 7.64 -19.75 23.94
C ASP A 520 7.29 -18.47 24.69
N PRO A 521 6.54 -18.53 25.81
CA PRO A 521 6.17 -17.36 26.55
C PRO A 521 7.36 -16.57 27.14
N THR A 522 8.53 -17.19 27.33
CA THR A 522 9.72 -16.52 27.87
C THR A 522 10.27 -15.43 26.94
N LEU A 523 9.92 -15.52 25.63
CA LEU A 523 10.24 -14.50 24.64
C LEU A 523 9.27 -13.31 24.68
N VAL A 524 8.23 -13.34 25.53
CA VAL A 524 7.23 -12.28 25.66
C VAL A 524 7.47 -11.47 26.92
N SER A 525 7.52 -10.15 26.79
CA SER A 525 7.51 -9.21 27.91
C SER A 525 6.24 -8.36 27.88
N MET A 526 5.64 -8.16 29.07
CA MET A 526 4.38 -7.43 29.23
C MET A 526 4.55 -6.39 30.32
N SER A 527 4.32 -5.11 30.02
CA SER A 527 4.46 -4.02 30.99
C SER A 527 3.39 -2.94 30.82
N ASN A 528 3.02 -2.34 31.94
CA ASN A 528 2.12 -1.17 32.00
C ASN A 528 0.75 -1.36 31.31
N ASN A 529 0.28 -2.61 31.13
CA ASN A 529 -0.98 -2.88 30.43
C ASN A 529 -2.18 -2.77 31.37
N ASP A 530 -3.30 -2.23 30.87
CA ASP A 530 -4.57 -2.18 31.58
C ASP A 530 -5.44 -3.37 31.15
N MET A 531 -5.53 -4.38 32.00
CA MET A 531 -6.31 -5.61 31.80
C MET A 531 -7.42 -5.74 32.83
N THR A 532 -7.95 -4.60 33.37
CA THR A 532 -8.98 -4.61 34.38
C THR A 532 -10.26 -5.33 33.91
N GLY A 533 -10.89 -6.07 34.80
CA GLY A 533 -12.06 -6.88 34.51
C GLY A 533 -11.77 -8.26 33.93
N HIS A 534 -10.59 -8.51 33.37
CA HIS A 534 -10.20 -9.87 33.08
C HIS A 534 -9.80 -10.59 34.36
N GLY A 535 -10.50 -11.67 34.68
CA GLY A 535 -9.98 -12.67 35.63
C GLY A 535 -8.65 -13.23 35.09
N LEU A 536 -7.92 -14.06 35.84
CA LEU A 536 -6.62 -14.60 35.46
C LEU A 536 -6.48 -14.84 33.95
N PHE A 537 -5.71 -14.00 33.26
CA PHE A 537 -5.72 -13.80 31.82
C PHE A 537 -4.93 -14.83 31.02
N TRP A 538 -4.50 -15.92 31.68
CA TRP A 538 -3.79 -17.01 31.04
C TRP A 538 -4.74 -18.14 30.67
N ALA A 539 -5.03 -18.27 29.41
CA ALA A 539 -5.47 -19.53 28.89
C ALA A 539 -4.25 -20.19 28.22
N LEU A 540 -3.50 -20.94 28.95
CA LEU A 540 -2.62 -21.96 28.35
C LEU A 540 -3.50 -23.01 27.72
N LEU A 541 -3.31 -23.17 26.41
CA LEU A 541 -4.09 -24.12 25.65
C LEU A 541 -3.64 -25.56 25.87
N SER A 542 -4.61 -26.42 25.70
CA SER A 542 -4.41 -27.84 25.41
C SER A 542 -3.34 -28.00 24.34
N GLY A 543 -2.17 -28.54 24.67
CA GLY A 543 -1.07 -28.79 23.75
C GLY A 543 0.33 -28.60 24.33
N TYR A 544 0.46 -27.92 25.45
CA TYR A 544 1.71 -28.00 26.20
C TYR A 544 1.74 -29.28 27.03
N THR A 545 2.68 -30.14 26.74
CA THR A 545 2.93 -31.39 27.52
C THR A 545 3.64 -31.10 28.84
N VAL A 546 4.25 -29.92 28.96
CA VAL A 546 4.95 -29.39 30.16
C VAL A 546 4.56 -27.93 30.33
N GLN A 547 4.35 -27.48 31.58
CA GLN A 547 4.05 -26.09 31.86
C GLN A 547 5.19 -25.18 31.39
N PRO A 548 4.96 -24.21 30.47
CA PRO A 548 6.02 -23.31 30.05
C PRO A 548 6.36 -22.31 31.16
N THR A 549 7.57 -21.81 31.12
CA THR A 549 7.97 -20.66 31.93
C THR A 549 7.16 -19.42 31.53
N PRO A 550 6.73 -18.58 32.48
CA PRO A 550 5.91 -17.41 32.19
C PRO A 550 6.60 -16.33 31.37
N PRO A 551 5.83 -15.45 30.68
CA PRO A 551 6.37 -14.21 30.17
C PRO A 551 6.87 -13.31 31.32
N ARG A 552 7.75 -12.39 30.96
CA ARG A 552 8.19 -11.35 31.89
C ARG A 552 7.09 -10.31 32.07
N MET A 553 6.68 -10.05 33.30
CA MET A 553 5.56 -9.15 33.58
C MET A 553 6.00 -8.06 34.56
N SER A 554 5.59 -6.82 34.31
CA SER A 554 5.81 -5.71 35.22
C SER A 554 4.70 -4.65 35.11
N ARG A 555 4.25 -4.13 36.25
CA ARG A 555 3.31 -2.99 36.34
C ARG A 555 2.01 -3.12 35.53
N ASN A 556 1.53 -4.34 35.28
CA ASN A 556 0.24 -4.53 34.61
C ASN A 556 -0.89 -4.26 35.62
N LEU A 557 -1.89 -3.46 35.18
CA LEU A 557 -3.07 -3.18 35.96
C LEU A 557 -4.10 -4.30 35.71
N LEU A 558 -4.41 -5.03 36.75
CA LEU A 558 -5.45 -6.06 36.78
C LEU A 558 -6.65 -5.53 37.56
N ASP A 559 -7.77 -6.28 37.57
CA ASP A 559 -8.99 -5.83 38.22
C ASP A 559 -8.76 -5.33 39.65
N ASP A 560 -9.24 -4.13 39.93
CA ASP A 560 -9.09 -3.44 41.22
C ASP A 560 -9.89 -4.13 42.35
N THR A 561 -10.72 -5.12 42.04
CA THR A 561 -11.67 -5.71 42.99
C THR A 561 -11.28 -7.07 43.55
N GLY A 562 -10.16 -7.68 43.07
CA GLY A 562 -9.91 -9.10 43.34
C GLY A 562 -8.73 -9.48 44.21
N ILE A 563 -7.73 -8.64 44.35
CA ILE A 563 -6.42 -9.10 44.86
C ILE A 563 -5.88 -8.27 46.06
N ARG A 564 -6.72 -7.55 46.73
CA ARG A 564 -6.38 -6.84 47.96
C ARG A 564 -7.22 -7.33 49.12
N GLY A 565 -6.62 -7.41 50.28
CA GLY A 565 -7.35 -7.79 51.48
C GLY A 565 -6.57 -7.48 52.76
N VAL A 566 -7.23 -7.70 53.86
CA VAL A 566 -6.64 -7.63 55.20
C VAL A 566 -6.71 -9.02 55.81
N ALA A 567 -5.62 -9.53 56.27
CA ALA A 567 -5.54 -10.76 57.05
C ALA A 567 -5.07 -10.47 58.48
N THR A 568 -5.66 -11.15 59.43
CA THR A 568 -5.20 -11.13 60.83
C THR A 568 -4.33 -12.35 61.05
N LEU A 569 -3.12 -12.15 61.54
CA LEU A 569 -2.26 -13.27 61.93
C LEU A 569 -2.82 -13.90 63.22
N VAL A 570 -2.87 -15.22 63.25
CA VAL A 570 -3.18 -16.00 64.45
C VAL A 570 -2.00 -16.96 64.65
N ALA A 571 -1.38 -16.85 65.82
CA ALA A 571 -0.15 -17.59 66.12
C ALA A 571 0.96 -17.36 65.04
N GLY A 572 1.04 -16.13 64.54
CA GLY A 572 2.03 -15.74 63.55
C GLY A 572 1.74 -16.18 62.11
N GLU A 573 0.57 -16.75 61.85
CA GLU A 573 0.22 -17.25 60.53
C GLU A 573 -1.21 -16.83 60.09
N ALA A 574 -1.40 -16.51 58.83
CA ALA A 574 -2.72 -16.34 58.23
C ALA A 574 -2.75 -16.98 56.83
N THR A 575 -3.77 -17.76 56.59
CA THR A 575 -4.09 -18.22 55.24
C THR A 575 -5.01 -17.22 54.55
N VAL A 576 -4.60 -16.75 53.42
CA VAL A 576 -5.38 -15.82 52.60
C VAL A 576 -5.97 -16.56 51.40
N ASN A 577 -7.29 -16.60 51.33
CA ASN A 577 -8.00 -17.11 50.19
C ASN A 577 -8.33 -15.93 49.26
N ALA A 578 -7.56 -15.77 48.21
CA ALA A 578 -7.80 -14.74 47.20
C ALA A 578 -8.80 -15.27 46.16
N ARG A 579 -10.02 -14.69 46.13
CA ARG A 579 -10.95 -14.98 45.03
C ARG A 579 -10.50 -14.23 43.79
N VAL A 580 -10.05 -14.98 42.79
CA VAL A 580 -9.83 -14.45 41.45
C VAL A 580 -11.07 -14.75 40.64
N ARG A 581 -11.88 -13.74 40.32
CA ARG A 581 -13.03 -13.91 39.43
C ARG A 581 -12.52 -14.07 37.99
N GLY A 582 -12.65 -15.26 37.42
CA GLY A 582 -12.41 -15.54 36.01
C GLY A 582 -13.28 -16.70 35.55
N ASN A 583 -13.97 -16.54 34.42
CA ASN A 583 -14.66 -17.63 33.76
C ASN A 583 -13.59 -18.55 33.13
N PHE A 584 -13.10 -19.52 33.90
CA PHE A 584 -12.25 -20.58 33.39
C PHE A 584 -13.13 -21.65 32.76
N GLY A 585 -13.21 -21.67 31.43
CA GLY A 585 -13.69 -22.84 30.74
C GLY A 585 -12.83 -24.04 31.19
N SER A 586 -13.48 -25.15 31.52
CA SER A 586 -13.03 -26.47 32.01
C SER A 586 -11.56 -26.87 31.68
N VAL A 587 -10.56 -26.24 32.23
CA VAL A 587 -9.16 -26.64 32.15
C VAL A 587 -8.60 -26.86 33.54
N ALA A 588 -8.32 -28.11 33.81
CA ALA A 588 -7.95 -28.67 35.13
C ALA A 588 -6.54 -28.30 35.61
N ASN A 589 -5.93 -27.20 35.20
CA ASN A 589 -4.58 -26.83 35.64
C ASN A 589 -4.49 -25.31 35.90
N SER A 590 -4.64 -24.96 37.17
CA SER A 590 -4.43 -23.61 37.68
C SER A 590 -2.95 -23.32 37.86
N PHE A 591 -2.49 -22.14 37.41
CA PHE A 591 -1.08 -21.77 37.38
C PHE A 591 -0.65 -20.95 38.58
N LYS A 592 0.57 -21.23 39.08
CA LYS A 592 1.25 -20.48 40.11
C LYS A 592 1.94 -19.26 39.49
N TRP A 593 1.29 -18.09 39.47
CA TRP A 593 1.99 -16.94 38.93
C TRP A 593 1.71 -15.69 39.75
N VAL A 594 2.06 -15.78 40.99
CA VAL A 594 2.16 -14.59 41.84
C VAL A 594 3.59 -14.12 41.65
N SER A 595 3.80 -13.03 40.93
CA SER A 595 5.14 -12.46 40.74
C SER A 595 5.64 -11.81 42.01
N GLU A 596 4.71 -11.23 42.76
CA GLU A 596 5.04 -10.57 44.04
C GLU A 596 3.80 -10.49 44.93
N VAL A 597 3.97 -10.74 46.20
CA VAL A 597 2.98 -10.41 47.24
C VAL A 597 3.53 -9.29 48.09
N LYS A 598 2.91 -8.13 48.00
CA LYS A 598 3.28 -7.00 48.84
C LYS A 598 2.52 -7.06 50.16
N LEU A 599 3.21 -7.11 51.26
CA LEU A 599 2.63 -7.13 52.61
C LEU A 599 2.87 -5.78 53.28
N THR A 600 1.81 -5.20 53.79
CA THR A 600 1.89 -3.97 54.61
C THR A 600 1.27 -4.27 55.96
N ARG A 601 2.02 -4.15 57.01
CA ARG A 601 1.51 -4.34 58.37
C ARG A 601 0.67 -3.12 58.80
N LEU A 602 -0.59 -3.35 59.15
CA LEU A 602 -1.52 -2.31 59.60
C LEU A 602 -1.49 -2.08 61.09
N THR A 603 -1.14 -3.10 61.89
CA THR A 603 -0.98 -3.02 63.32
C THR A 603 0.37 -3.53 63.74
N PHE A 604 0.97 -2.91 64.79
CA PHE A 604 2.28 -3.27 65.29
C PHE A 604 2.20 -3.67 66.78
N PRO A 605 1.77 -4.92 67.11
CA PRO A 605 1.85 -5.40 68.44
C PRO A 605 3.29 -5.57 68.91
N SER A 606 3.50 -5.61 70.23
CA SER A 606 4.86 -5.81 70.80
C SER A 606 5.52 -7.13 70.36
N SER A 607 4.74 -8.08 69.88
CA SER A 607 5.14 -9.38 69.36
C SER A 607 5.37 -9.43 67.84
N ALA A 608 5.37 -8.28 67.16
CA ALA A 608 5.52 -8.25 65.71
C ALA A 608 6.86 -8.82 65.24
N GLY A 609 6.84 -9.77 64.34
CA GLY A 609 8.00 -10.35 63.67
C GLY A 609 8.13 -9.92 62.20
N ALA A 610 9.17 -10.37 61.49
CA ALA A 610 9.28 -10.18 60.05
C ALA A 610 8.18 -10.98 59.30
N LEU A 611 7.56 -10.35 58.29
CA LEU A 611 6.54 -10.99 57.45
C LEU A 611 7.17 -11.64 56.26
N ALA A 612 6.68 -12.82 55.90
CA ALA A 612 7.03 -13.53 54.66
C ALA A 612 5.84 -14.29 54.10
N VAL A 613 5.80 -14.45 52.80
CA VAL A 613 4.92 -15.43 52.12
C VAL A 613 5.67 -16.75 52.08
N THR A 614 5.17 -17.76 52.75
CA THR A 614 5.88 -19.04 52.93
C THR A 614 5.39 -20.16 52.04
N SER A 615 4.15 -20.08 51.56
CA SER A 615 3.61 -21.08 50.64
C SER A 615 2.46 -20.47 49.82
N VAL A 616 2.34 -20.93 48.58
CA VAL A 616 1.17 -20.70 47.73
C VAL A 616 0.60 -22.08 47.44
N ALA A 617 -0.60 -22.37 47.93
CA ALA A 617 -1.25 -23.64 47.72
C ALA A 617 -2.19 -23.57 46.50
N GLN A 618 -2.09 -24.56 45.65
CA GLN A 618 -3.08 -24.82 44.60
C GLN A 618 -4.06 -25.88 45.10
N ASN A 619 -5.33 -25.70 44.80
CA ASN A 619 -6.34 -26.69 45.09
C ASN A 619 -6.32 -27.78 43.98
N GLN A 620 -5.38 -28.75 44.06
CA GLN A 620 -5.20 -29.80 43.07
C GLN A 620 -6.01 -31.09 43.33
N ASP A 621 -6.60 -31.25 44.54
CA ASP A 621 -7.08 -32.54 45.00
C ASP A 621 -8.62 -32.65 45.07
N VAL A 622 -9.38 -31.75 44.45
CA VAL A 622 -10.84 -31.83 44.45
C VAL A 622 -11.36 -32.33 43.11
N PRO A 623 -12.22 -33.37 43.05
CA PRO A 623 -12.73 -33.95 41.79
C PRO A 623 -13.53 -32.95 40.92
N THR A 624 -13.96 -31.87 41.50
CA THR A 624 -14.49 -30.66 40.81
C THR A 624 -13.70 -29.48 41.37
N PRO A 625 -12.56 -29.10 40.81
CA PRO A 625 -11.81 -27.99 41.32
C PRO A 625 -12.65 -26.73 41.27
N ASN A 626 -12.81 -26.08 42.43
CA ASN A 626 -13.38 -24.74 42.44
C ASN A 626 -12.30 -23.78 41.91
N PRO A 627 -12.43 -23.27 40.70
CA PRO A 627 -11.38 -22.48 40.04
C PRO A 627 -11.15 -21.13 40.75
N ASP A 628 -11.98 -20.81 41.74
CA ASP A 628 -11.98 -19.49 42.41
C ASP A 628 -11.11 -19.45 43.68
N LEU A 629 -10.40 -20.52 44.04
CA LEU A 629 -9.66 -20.60 45.29
C LEU A 629 -8.15 -20.78 45.06
N ASN A 630 -7.43 -19.67 45.00
CA ASN A 630 -5.99 -19.66 45.24
C ASN A 630 -5.74 -19.17 46.68
N SER A 631 -4.85 -19.82 47.39
CA SER A 631 -4.45 -19.43 48.75
C SER A 631 -2.95 -19.24 48.87
N PHE A 632 -2.56 -18.27 49.67
CA PHE A 632 -1.18 -18.14 50.11
C PHE A 632 -1.13 -17.96 51.62
N VAL A 633 -0.02 -18.31 52.20
CA VAL A 633 0.17 -18.25 53.67
C VAL A 633 1.14 -17.12 53.99
N ILE A 634 0.67 -16.17 54.80
CA ILE A 634 1.49 -15.11 55.40
C ILE A 634 1.99 -15.64 56.71
N ARG A 635 3.32 -15.65 56.93
CA ARG A 635 3.91 -15.98 58.20
C ARG A 635 4.71 -14.81 58.76
N SER A 636 4.59 -14.63 60.06
CA SER A 636 5.50 -13.83 60.84
C SER A 636 6.67 -14.68 61.40
N SER A 637 7.85 -14.12 61.51
CA SER A 637 8.95 -14.78 62.18
C SER A 637 8.71 -14.97 63.69
N ASN A 638 7.67 -14.37 64.24
CA ASN A 638 7.25 -14.55 65.63
C ASN A 638 5.87 -15.20 65.69
N ALA A 639 5.75 -16.38 66.28
CA ALA A 639 4.47 -17.10 66.40
C ALA A 639 3.45 -16.40 67.33
N ALA A 640 3.87 -15.46 68.16
CA ALA A 640 2.96 -14.63 68.94
C ALA A 640 2.38 -13.41 68.22
N ASP A 641 2.72 -13.21 66.96
CA ASP A 641 2.27 -12.09 66.15
C ASP A 641 0.80 -12.20 65.78
N VAL A 642 0.03 -11.19 66.19
CA VAL A 642 -1.43 -11.09 65.89
C VAL A 642 -1.71 -9.81 65.07
N SER A 643 -0.75 -9.35 64.30
CA SER A 643 -0.90 -8.18 63.47
C SER A 643 -2.02 -8.32 62.43
N GLN A 644 -2.59 -7.21 62.11
CA GLN A 644 -3.37 -7.09 60.85
C GLN A 644 -2.39 -6.72 59.74
N VAL A 645 -2.47 -7.44 58.62
CA VAL A 645 -1.62 -7.28 57.44
C VAL A 645 -2.49 -7.01 56.22
N ALA A 646 -2.31 -5.85 55.61
CA ALA A 646 -2.80 -5.61 54.27
C ALA A 646 -1.90 -6.32 53.28
N TRP A 647 -2.50 -6.99 52.33
CA TRP A 647 -1.77 -7.68 51.27
C TRP A 647 -2.29 -7.27 49.90
N GLU A 648 -1.38 -7.26 48.98
CA GLU A 648 -1.64 -6.97 47.58
C GLU A 648 -0.83 -7.96 46.75
N VAL A 649 -1.48 -8.60 45.78
CA VAL A 649 -0.87 -9.56 44.87
C VAL A 649 -0.61 -8.90 43.55
N TYR A 650 0.59 -8.99 43.05
CA TYR A 650 0.99 -8.58 41.73
C TYR A 650 1.22 -9.83 40.88
N LEU A 651 0.61 -9.88 39.69
CA LEU A 651 0.69 -10.99 38.74
C LEU A 651 1.67 -10.65 37.61
#